data_a42717604ef6ebbaf96d392598d47bbe
#
_entry.id   a42717604ef6ebbaf96d392598d47bbe
#
_cell.length_a   1.000
_cell.length_b   1.000
_cell.length_c   1.000
_cell.angle_alpha   90.00
_cell.angle_beta   90.00
_cell.angle_gamma   90.00
#
_symmetry.space_group_name_H-M   'P 1'
#
loop_
_entity.id
_entity.type
_entity.pdbx_description
1 polymer ?
#
loop_
_entity_poly.entity_id
_entity_poly.type
_entity_poly.pdbx_seq_one_letter_code
_entity_poly.pdbx_strand_id
1 'polypeptide(L)'
;MSRTDPGQWVRDVLCLVIATIPLVAIADDSLLLMLSGDEQLVSIATGAPRPVSKAPAVASVITAEDIKATGDTDLSEVLETVPGLHVSRSGNEWLPLYLIRGVATPYNPEVLVMVNGIPITNTFVGDRGRLTGGFPLEHISRIEVIRGPGSALYGAEAVSGVINIITKTNQEIDGTEAGLRGGSFRTYDGWIQHGGRWGAVDVAAYLRLGHTDGFGGTVTADAQTGLDNAFGTHASHAPGFLNVGYESIDGRLDLSLDKWRFRAGYIGRPNLGMAAGIADALDPQTKGDAHYANADLTWHDAKFADNWDVSVLASYYDIAEPISAATLFPAGSAFPSPLPGGSPSSIGMVGQPQHWERHERLGLSAHYGGFESHKLQFGAGYDTNDIYKVTESKNFTFVGGLPTCLNLSCSVVDATEANGLIFLTPHKRRSVYAYVQDEWQVVADWYLTSGVRQDHYSDFGATTNPRVALVWDTAYNLTSKLMFGRAFRAPSFVEQYNFNNPALIGNPNLKPETSATTELAFAWQARPTLRTSLNLFHYHMKDVIRWVANADPTTGDTAQNAGNQRGKGLELEFTWDASAQWRLSGNYAYQRSVDENTTQDAGLAPHHHANLRADWRFMQGWALSGQVNRVADRLRQAGDNRPQLPDYTTVDLTLRSGQWWKDWELAFSIRNLFNADAREPTAGASAVNLPNDLPLPARSLYAELRYKL
;
A
#
# COMPACT_ATOMS: atom_id res chain seq x y z
N MET A 1 -33.06 10.76 -17.04
CA MET A 1 -32.05 10.74 -15.94
C MET A 1 -31.13 11.91 -16.17
N SER A 2 -31.23 12.93 -15.32
CA SER A 2 -30.56 14.22 -15.49
C SER A 2 -29.07 14.08 -15.13
N ARG A 3 -28.21 14.40 -16.08
CA ARG A 3 -26.77 14.62 -15.82
C ARG A 3 -26.64 15.82 -14.89
N THR A 4 -26.23 15.61 -13.65
CA THR A 4 -25.82 16.70 -12.75
C THR A 4 -24.50 17.27 -13.25
N ASP A 5 -24.45 18.58 -13.45
CA ASP A 5 -23.29 19.32 -13.91
C ASP A 5 -22.15 19.22 -12.86
N PRO A 6 -20.95 18.73 -13.21
CA PRO A 6 -19.82 18.65 -12.27
C PRO A 6 -19.40 20.00 -11.66
N GLY A 7 -19.72 21.11 -12.34
CA GLY A 7 -19.45 22.46 -11.85
C GLY A 7 -20.31 22.90 -10.67
N GLN A 8 -21.47 22.30 -10.51
CA GLN A 8 -22.42 22.68 -9.45
C GLN A 8 -21.93 22.16 -8.09
N TRP A 9 -21.35 20.96 -8.06
CA TRP A 9 -20.87 20.32 -6.84
C TRP A 9 -19.65 21.03 -6.21
N VAL A 10 -18.70 21.50 -7.04
CA VAL A 10 -17.54 22.28 -6.57
C VAL A 10 -18.01 23.62 -5.97
N ARG A 11 -19.06 24.21 -6.51
CA ARG A 11 -19.67 25.44 -5.96
C ARG A 11 -20.39 25.20 -4.64
N ASP A 12 -21.06 24.07 -4.48
CA ASP A 12 -21.83 23.76 -3.26
C ASP A 12 -20.91 23.41 -2.09
N VAL A 13 -19.80 22.69 -2.33
CA VAL A 13 -18.79 22.39 -1.29
C VAL A 13 -18.00 23.66 -0.91
N LEU A 14 -17.64 24.51 -1.89
CA LEU A 14 -16.96 25.79 -1.61
C LEU A 14 -17.87 26.77 -0.86
N CYS A 15 -19.16 26.80 -1.19
CA CYS A 15 -20.13 27.66 -0.50
C CYS A 15 -20.44 27.20 0.93
N LEU A 16 -20.43 25.89 1.22
CA LEU A 16 -20.67 25.37 2.58
C LEU A 16 -19.52 25.71 3.54
N VAL A 17 -18.29 25.76 3.02
CA VAL A 17 -17.10 26.11 3.83
C VAL A 17 -17.00 27.63 4.09
N ILE A 18 -17.54 28.47 3.18
CA ILE A 18 -17.41 29.92 3.31
C ILE A 18 -18.57 30.55 4.09
N ALA A 19 -19.76 29.92 4.14
CA ALA A 19 -20.99 30.54 4.66
C ALA A 19 -21.20 30.44 6.18
N THR A 20 -20.33 29.72 6.94
CA THR A 20 -20.54 29.46 8.39
C THR A 20 -19.42 29.90 9.31
N ILE A 21 -18.45 30.73 8.85
CA ILE A 21 -17.38 31.20 9.73
C ILE A 21 -17.73 32.60 10.27
N PRO A 22 -18.08 32.75 11.55
CA PRO A 22 -18.14 34.07 12.14
C PRO A 22 -16.72 34.66 12.26
N LEU A 23 -16.52 35.87 11.73
CA LEU A 23 -15.32 36.64 11.97
C LEU A 23 -15.22 36.94 13.49
N VAL A 24 -14.33 36.23 14.17
CA VAL A 24 -13.92 36.57 15.52
C VAL A 24 -12.50 37.11 15.50
N ALA A 25 -12.36 38.22 16.19
CA ALA A 25 -11.21 39.11 16.23
C ALA A 25 -9.92 38.52 16.81
N ILE A 26 -8.81 38.93 16.20
CA ILE A 26 -7.48 39.22 16.74
C ILE A 26 -7.03 38.38 17.93
N ALA A 27 -6.31 37.30 17.67
CA ALA A 27 -5.47 36.62 18.64
C ALA A 27 -4.02 37.15 18.54
N ASP A 28 -3.35 37.20 19.67
CA ASP A 28 -2.01 37.70 19.91
C ASP A 28 -0.98 37.05 18.96
N ASP A 29 -0.24 37.85 18.18
CA ASP A 29 0.76 37.43 17.19
C ASP A 29 1.88 36.54 17.77
N SER A 30 2.15 36.63 19.07
CA SER A 30 3.16 35.81 19.73
C SER A 30 2.78 34.33 19.89
N LEU A 31 1.47 34.03 20.03
CA LEU A 31 0.95 32.66 20.11
C LEU A 31 0.90 32.00 18.72
N LEU A 32 0.68 32.78 17.68
CA LEU A 32 0.68 32.31 16.29
C LEU A 32 2.09 31.92 15.81
N LEU A 33 3.13 32.61 16.28
CA LEU A 33 4.53 32.29 15.98
C LEU A 33 4.98 30.96 16.61
N MET A 34 4.44 30.57 17.76
CA MET A 34 4.73 29.26 18.38
C MET A 34 4.00 28.10 17.66
N LEU A 35 2.91 28.36 16.95
CA LEU A 35 2.14 27.35 16.21
C LEU A 35 2.66 27.16 14.77
N SER A 36 3.44 28.09 14.23
CA SER A 36 3.98 28.03 12.85
C SER A 36 5.30 27.27 12.71
N GLY A 37 5.75 26.59 13.76
CA GLY A 37 7.16 26.16 13.92
C GLY A 37 7.60 24.90 13.19
N ASP A 38 6.73 23.97 12.77
CA ASP A 38 7.20 22.70 12.22
C ASP A 38 6.74 22.48 10.78
N GLU A 39 7.58 22.93 9.85
CA GLU A 39 7.48 22.43 8.47
C GLU A 39 7.84 20.94 8.48
N GLN A 40 6.91 20.09 7.97
CA GLN A 40 7.11 18.66 7.92
C GLN A 40 8.34 18.29 7.08
N LEU A 41 9.20 17.44 7.64
CA LEU A 41 10.41 16.97 6.98
C LEU A 41 10.14 15.62 6.28
N VAL A 42 10.68 15.48 5.08
CA VAL A 42 10.67 14.24 4.31
C VAL A 42 12.09 13.82 3.97
N SER A 43 12.42 12.55 4.14
CA SER A 43 13.76 12.02 3.89
C SER A 43 13.82 11.16 2.61
N ILE A 44 12.72 10.52 2.21
CA ILE A 44 12.71 9.61 1.05
C ILE A 44 12.95 10.31 -0.31
N ALA A 45 12.88 11.63 -0.37
CA ALA A 45 13.12 12.37 -1.63
C ALA A 45 14.60 12.53 -2.00
N THR A 46 15.49 12.55 -0.99
CA THR A 46 16.93 12.84 -1.18
C THR A 46 17.84 11.96 -0.32
N GLY A 47 17.30 11.07 0.52
CA GLY A 47 18.07 10.34 1.52
C GLY A 47 18.43 11.13 2.77
N ALA A 48 18.14 12.45 2.82
CA ALA A 48 18.36 13.33 3.96
C ALA A 48 17.09 14.14 4.27
N PRO A 49 16.81 14.47 5.56
CA PRO A 49 15.63 15.24 5.93
C PRO A 49 15.61 16.62 5.26
N ARG A 50 14.49 16.94 4.60
CA ARG A 50 14.23 18.23 3.96
C ARG A 50 12.79 18.66 4.17
N PRO A 51 12.52 19.97 4.24
CA PRO A 51 11.16 20.47 4.20
C PRO A 51 10.39 19.95 2.99
N VAL A 52 9.15 19.51 3.17
CA VAL A 52 8.29 18.99 2.08
C VAL A 52 8.18 20.01 0.93
N SER A 53 8.09 21.31 1.26
CA SER A 53 8.03 22.39 0.26
C SER A 53 9.29 22.46 -0.62
N LYS A 54 10.47 22.12 -0.10
CA LYS A 54 11.76 22.18 -0.79
C LYS A 54 12.24 20.83 -1.34
N ALA A 55 11.56 19.75 -1.00
CA ALA A 55 11.91 18.41 -1.50
C ALA A 55 11.75 18.33 -3.02
N PRO A 56 12.71 17.72 -3.76
CA PRO A 56 12.62 17.55 -5.22
C PRO A 56 11.65 16.41 -5.60
N ALA A 57 10.50 16.35 -4.95
CA ALA A 57 9.41 15.39 -5.17
C ALA A 57 8.08 15.98 -4.69
N VAL A 58 6.98 15.40 -5.13
CA VAL A 58 5.65 15.60 -4.53
C VAL A 58 5.49 14.59 -3.41
N ALA A 59 5.49 15.07 -2.17
CA ALA A 59 5.47 14.21 -1.00
C ALA A 59 4.42 14.66 0.01
N SER A 60 3.87 13.71 0.75
CA SER A 60 3.04 13.92 1.94
C SER A 60 3.66 13.19 3.12
N VAL A 61 3.49 13.72 4.32
CA VAL A 61 3.94 13.12 5.57
C VAL A 61 2.74 12.99 6.50
N ILE A 62 2.50 11.79 7.00
CA ILE A 62 1.49 11.51 8.02
C ILE A 62 2.23 11.26 9.32
N THR A 63 2.01 12.07 10.33
CA THR A 63 2.69 11.99 11.62
C THR A 63 2.00 11.02 12.58
N ALA A 64 2.71 10.58 13.63
CA ALA A 64 2.09 9.81 14.72
C ALA A 64 0.90 10.53 15.36
N GLU A 65 0.93 11.88 15.40
CA GLU A 65 -0.15 12.70 15.92
C GLU A 65 -1.37 12.68 14.99
N ASP A 66 -1.15 12.72 13.66
CA ASP A 66 -2.22 12.57 12.69
C ASP A 66 -2.91 11.21 12.83
N ILE A 67 -2.13 10.12 12.93
CA ILE A 67 -2.62 8.76 13.14
C ILE A 67 -3.45 8.66 14.45
N LYS A 68 -2.93 9.25 15.52
CA LYS A 68 -3.66 9.30 16.80
C LYS A 68 -4.97 10.09 16.69
N ALA A 69 -4.96 11.23 16.01
CA ALA A 69 -6.12 12.12 15.89
C ALA A 69 -7.26 11.46 15.12
N THR A 70 -6.97 10.77 14.01
CA THR A 70 -7.98 10.04 13.23
C THR A 70 -8.47 8.79 13.96
N GLY A 71 -7.66 8.23 14.88
CA GLY A 71 -7.94 6.98 15.59
C GLY A 71 -7.94 5.77 14.65
N ASP A 72 -7.26 5.83 13.52
CA ASP A 72 -7.12 4.74 12.56
C ASP A 72 -6.47 3.52 13.21
N THR A 73 -6.84 2.34 12.74
CA THR A 73 -6.39 1.06 13.30
C THR A 73 -5.59 0.23 12.33
N ASP A 74 -5.60 0.62 11.05
CA ASP A 74 -4.91 -0.06 9.95
C ASP A 74 -4.21 0.94 9.02
N LEU A 75 -3.09 0.52 8.43
CA LEU A 75 -2.33 1.32 7.47
C LEU A 75 -3.17 1.80 6.29
N SER A 76 -4.12 1.00 5.83
CA SER A 76 -4.99 1.33 4.70
C SER A 76 -5.88 2.55 4.98
N GLU A 77 -6.41 2.65 6.21
CA GLU A 77 -7.23 3.80 6.63
C GLU A 77 -6.41 5.08 6.61
N VAL A 78 -5.20 5.03 7.16
CA VAL A 78 -4.26 6.17 7.20
C VAL A 78 -3.86 6.61 5.80
N LEU A 79 -3.54 5.67 4.91
CA LEU A 79 -3.09 5.98 3.54
C LEU A 79 -4.19 6.59 2.67
N GLU A 80 -5.46 6.31 2.94
CA GLU A 80 -6.60 6.91 2.25
C GLU A 80 -6.65 8.43 2.42
N THR A 81 -5.96 8.99 3.42
CA THR A 81 -5.85 10.44 3.62
C THR A 81 -4.86 11.15 2.69
N VAL A 82 -4.07 10.39 1.90
CA VAL A 82 -3.06 10.95 0.99
C VAL A 82 -3.69 11.38 -0.33
N PRO A 83 -3.43 12.60 -0.83
CA PRO A 83 -3.98 13.06 -2.11
C PRO A 83 -3.64 12.12 -3.27
N GLY A 84 -4.64 11.73 -4.06
CA GLY A 84 -4.44 10.88 -5.24
C GLY A 84 -4.04 9.44 -4.95
N LEU A 85 -4.04 9.01 -3.68
CA LEU A 85 -3.92 7.62 -3.27
C LEU A 85 -5.29 7.13 -2.79
N HIS A 86 -5.79 6.09 -3.40
CA HIS A 86 -7.00 5.38 -2.99
C HIS A 86 -6.67 3.93 -2.66
N VAL A 87 -7.22 3.41 -1.57
CA VAL A 87 -6.97 2.04 -1.13
C VAL A 87 -8.13 1.14 -1.52
N SER A 88 -7.96 0.43 -2.64
CA SER A 88 -8.89 -0.60 -3.09
C SER A 88 -8.56 -1.97 -2.49
N ARG A 89 -9.29 -3.01 -2.89
CA ARG A 89 -9.15 -4.38 -2.39
C ARG A 89 -9.06 -5.39 -3.52
N SER A 90 -8.23 -6.42 -3.36
CA SER A 90 -8.22 -7.57 -4.28
C SER A 90 -9.46 -8.44 -4.07
N GLY A 91 -9.97 -9.05 -5.15
CA GLY A 91 -11.18 -9.88 -5.13
C GLY A 91 -11.01 -11.13 -4.28
N ASN A 92 -9.93 -11.82 -4.45
CA ASN A 92 -9.71 -13.15 -3.90
C ASN A 92 -9.23 -13.17 -2.43
N GLU A 93 -8.32 -12.28 -2.03
CA GLU A 93 -7.67 -12.34 -0.71
C GLU A 93 -7.89 -11.08 0.16
N TRP A 94 -8.64 -10.09 -0.32
CA TRP A 94 -8.89 -8.83 0.37
C TRP A 94 -7.64 -7.98 0.63
N LEU A 95 -6.58 -8.20 -0.15
CA LEU A 95 -5.33 -7.47 0.02
C LEU A 95 -5.50 -5.99 -0.37
N PRO A 96 -4.87 -5.05 0.36
CA PRO A 96 -4.93 -3.65 0.02
C PRO A 96 -4.17 -3.35 -1.28
N LEU A 97 -4.83 -2.64 -2.19
CA LEU A 97 -4.28 -2.15 -3.45
C LEU A 97 -4.13 -0.63 -3.34
N TYR A 98 -2.91 -0.12 -3.37
CA TYR A 98 -2.62 1.31 -3.26
C TYR A 98 -2.64 1.95 -4.65
N LEU A 99 -3.78 2.48 -5.04
CA LEU A 99 -3.98 3.10 -6.36
C LEU A 99 -3.51 4.56 -6.32
N ILE A 100 -2.36 4.83 -6.91
CA ILE A 100 -1.80 6.18 -6.99
C ILE A 100 -1.97 6.71 -8.41
N ARG A 101 -2.61 7.90 -8.56
CA ARG A 101 -2.77 8.60 -9.85
C ARG A 101 -3.47 7.78 -10.94
N GLY A 102 -4.39 6.90 -10.55
CA GLY A 102 -5.15 6.09 -11.49
C GLY A 102 -4.39 4.87 -12.07
N VAL A 103 -3.24 4.53 -11.51
CA VAL A 103 -2.56 3.26 -11.82
C VAL A 103 -3.20 2.17 -10.98
N ALA A 104 -3.83 1.21 -11.64
CA ALA A 104 -4.58 0.12 -11.02
C ALA A 104 -4.28 -1.20 -11.72
N THR A 105 -3.67 -2.14 -11.00
CA THR A 105 -3.38 -3.49 -11.47
C THR A 105 -3.75 -4.52 -10.40
N PRO A 106 -3.98 -5.80 -10.76
CA PRO A 106 -4.50 -6.80 -9.82
C PRO A 106 -3.66 -7.02 -8.54
N TYR A 107 -2.34 -6.91 -8.64
CA TYR A 107 -1.41 -7.10 -7.52
C TYR A 107 -0.73 -5.81 -7.07
N ASN A 108 -0.94 -4.72 -7.80
CA ASN A 108 -0.44 -3.37 -7.52
C ASN A 108 1.09 -3.30 -7.25
N PRO A 109 1.93 -3.93 -8.06
CA PRO A 109 3.38 -3.94 -7.88
C PRO A 109 4.06 -2.60 -8.21
N GLU A 110 3.32 -1.60 -8.67
CA GLU A 110 3.81 -0.28 -9.08
C GLU A 110 4.07 0.68 -7.92
N VAL A 111 3.69 0.30 -6.69
CA VAL A 111 3.92 1.08 -5.48
C VAL A 111 4.92 0.39 -4.58
N LEU A 112 6.07 1.02 -4.38
CA LEU A 112 7.07 0.51 -3.45
C LEU A 112 6.68 0.85 -2.01
N VAL A 113 6.58 -0.17 -1.16
CA VAL A 113 6.38 0.00 0.29
C VAL A 113 7.65 -0.41 1.03
N MET A 114 8.07 0.43 1.96
CA MET A 114 9.27 0.23 2.78
C MET A 114 8.95 0.39 4.25
N VAL A 115 9.70 -0.33 5.09
CA VAL A 115 9.80 -0.06 6.53
C VAL A 115 11.22 0.37 6.83
N ASN A 116 11.39 1.60 7.34
CA ASN A 116 12.69 2.21 7.62
C ASN A 116 13.65 2.17 6.41
N GLY A 117 13.13 2.39 5.20
CA GLY A 117 13.91 2.39 3.97
C GLY A 117 14.18 1.01 3.36
N ILE A 118 13.70 -0.07 3.97
CA ILE A 118 13.88 -1.44 3.47
C ILE A 118 12.57 -1.90 2.79
N PRO A 119 12.61 -2.25 1.49
CA PRO A 119 11.46 -2.79 0.77
C PRO A 119 10.90 -4.06 1.40
N ILE A 120 9.56 -4.16 1.40
CA ILE A 120 8.82 -5.31 1.94
C ILE A 120 7.99 -6.03 0.87
N THR A 121 8.27 -5.82 -0.41
CA THR A 121 7.60 -6.47 -1.54
C THR A 121 7.97 -7.95 -1.61
N ASN A 122 6.99 -8.83 -1.86
CA ASN A 122 7.29 -10.20 -2.25
C ASN A 122 7.62 -10.29 -3.74
N THR A 123 8.44 -11.25 -4.14
CA THR A 123 8.82 -11.42 -5.55
C THR A 123 7.88 -12.38 -6.27
N PHE A 124 7.09 -13.14 -5.53
CA PHE A 124 6.17 -14.15 -6.07
C PHE A 124 5.16 -13.51 -7.02
N VAL A 125 4.35 -12.57 -6.56
CA VAL A 125 3.39 -11.82 -7.39
C VAL A 125 3.73 -10.33 -7.52
N GLY A 126 4.71 -9.83 -6.76
CA GLY A 126 5.13 -8.42 -6.78
C GLY A 126 4.30 -7.52 -5.87
N ASP A 127 3.42 -8.07 -5.03
CA ASP A 127 2.64 -7.31 -4.06
C ASP A 127 3.39 -7.12 -2.73
N ARG A 128 2.70 -6.70 -1.68
CA ARG A 128 3.23 -6.61 -0.30
C ARG A 128 2.75 -7.79 0.54
N GLY A 129 2.16 -8.77 -0.11
CA GLY A 129 1.62 -9.96 0.52
C GLY A 129 0.58 -9.63 1.58
N ARG A 130 0.36 -10.56 2.46
CA ARG A 130 -0.57 -10.44 3.59
C ARG A 130 0.00 -9.62 4.76
N LEU A 131 1.13 -8.95 4.53
CA LEU A 131 1.85 -8.15 5.52
C LEU A 131 1.10 -6.86 5.88
N THR A 132 0.54 -6.18 4.89
CA THR A 132 -0.06 -4.85 5.07
C THR A 132 -1.47 -4.89 5.62
N GLY A 133 -2.15 -6.04 5.59
CA GLY A 133 -3.44 -6.23 6.26
C GLY A 133 -3.27 -6.25 7.77
N GLY A 134 -3.93 -5.31 8.50
CA GLY A 134 -3.81 -5.15 9.94
C GLY A 134 -2.44 -4.70 10.42
N PHE A 135 -1.72 -3.91 9.61
CA PHE A 135 -0.40 -3.38 9.98
C PHE A 135 -0.53 -2.44 11.19
N PRO A 136 0.26 -2.66 12.27
CA PRO A 136 0.13 -1.90 13.52
C PRO A 136 0.61 -0.45 13.34
N LEU A 137 -0.10 0.49 13.95
CA LEU A 137 0.16 1.93 13.82
C LEU A 137 0.85 2.53 15.04
N GLU A 138 0.79 1.89 16.20
CA GLU A 138 1.18 2.45 17.49
C GLU A 138 2.69 2.75 17.58
N HIS A 139 3.50 1.97 16.88
CA HIS A 139 4.96 2.09 16.84
C HIS A 139 5.48 2.98 15.69
N ILE A 140 4.59 3.54 14.88
CA ILE A 140 4.95 4.40 13.76
C ILE A 140 5.24 5.82 14.26
N SER A 141 6.39 6.36 13.86
CA SER A 141 6.76 7.76 14.04
C SER A 141 6.09 8.63 12.98
N ARG A 142 6.23 8.24 11.72
CA ARG A 142 5.59 8.89 10.57
C ARG A 142 5.57 7.97 9.35
N ILE A 143 4.72 8.29 8.39
CA ILE A 143 4.69 7.68 7.08
C ILE A 143 5.01 8.77 6.06
N GLU A 144 6.03 8.54 5.25
CA GLU A 144 6.41 9.42 4.15
C GLU A 144 5.94 8.80 2.84
N VAL A 145 5.19 9.56 2.04
CA VAL A 145 4.64 9.11 0.75
C VAL A 145 5.13 10.02 -0.36
N ILE A 146 5.88 9.48 -1.32
CA ILE A 146 6.15 10.14 -2.61
C ILE A 146 5.09 9.68 -3.60
N ARG A 147 4.46 10.60 -4.30
CA ARG A 147 3.58 10.36 -5.43
C ARG A 147 4.36 10.61 -6.72
N GLY A 148 4.48 9.58 -7.56
CA GLY A 148 5.29 9.62 -8.78
C GLY A 148 6.57 8.78 -8.72
N PRO A 149 7.47 8.91 -9.71
CA PRO A 149 8.59 7.99 -9.91
C PRO A 149 9.67 8.11 -8.84
N GLY A 150 9.99 7.00 -8.18
CA GLY A 150 11.05 6.89 -7.17
C GLY A 150 12.26 6.06 -7.60
N SER A 151 12.23 5.44 -8.80
CA SER A 151 13.23 4.43 -9.19
C SER A 151 14.67 4.95 -9.29
N ALA A 152 14.89 6.25 -9.47
CA ALA A 152 16.23 6.84 -9.51
C ALA A 152 17.00 6.71 -8.17
N LEU A 153 16.30 6.46 -7.07
CA LEU A 153 16.90 6.19 -5.75
C LEU A 153 16.63 4.75 -5.31
N TYR A 154 15.40 4.28 -5.50
CA TYR A 154 14.91 3.05 -4.87
C TYR A 154 14.87 1.82 -5.81
N GLY A 155 15.08 2.00 -7.11
CA GLY A 155 15.08 0.89 -8.08
C GLY A 155 13.68 0.45 -8.48
N ALA A 156 13.47 -0.85 -8.59
CA ALA A 156 12.21 -1.44 -9.06
C ALA A 156 11.01 -1.06 -8.18
N GLU A 157 9.80 -1.16 -8.79
CA GLU A 157 8.48 -1.02 -8.12
C GLU A 157 8.11 0.40 -7.69
N ALA A 158 9.05 1.34 -7.65
CA ALA A 158 8.80 2.75 -7.36
C ALA A 158 8.25 3.51 -8.59
N VAL A 159 7.19 2.99 -9.22
CA VAL A 159 6.65 3.49 -10.50
C VAL A 159 5.65 4.60 -10.30
N SER A 160 4.58 4.33 -9.56
CA SER A 160 3.52 5.30 -9.27
C SER A 160 3.71 6.01 -7.94
N GLY A 161 4.47 5.41 -7.00
CA GLY A 161 4.79 6.02 -5.72
C GLY A 161 5.69 5.18 -4.84
N VAL A 162 6.11 5.81 -3.73
CA VAL A 162 6.89 5.18 -2.66
C VAL A 162 6.26 5.51 -1.33
N ILE A 163 6.02 4.51 -0.51
CA ILE A 163 5.51 4.63 0.86
C ILE A 163 6.60 4.13 1.81
N ASN A 164 7.10 4.98 2.69
CA ASN A 164 8.10 4.61 3.69
C ASN A 164 7.54 4.78 5.10
N ILE A 165 7.37 3.68 5.80
CA ILE A 165 6.90 3.62 7.18
C ILE A 165 8.11 3.73 8.08
N ILE A 166 8.18 4.78 8.89
CA ILE A 166 9.29 5.05 9.79
C ILE A 166 8.82 4.77 11.22
N THR A 167 9.53 3.86 11.89
CA THR A 167 9.21 3.45 13.27
C THR A 167 9.80 4.40 14.29
N LYS A 168 9.18 4.48 15.47
CA LYS A 168 9.62 5.31 16.58
C LYS A 168 10.99 4.89 17.12
N THR A 169 11.81 5.88 17.43
CA THR A 169 13.07 5.75 18.16
C THR A 169 12.83 5.65 19.67
N ASN A 170 13.88 5.33 20.42
CA ASN A 170 13.85 5.34 21.89
C ASN A 170 13.43 6.68 22.48
N GLN A 171 13.83 7.81 21.84
CA GLN A 171 13.49 9.16 22.29
C GLN A 171 12.03 9.53 22.01
N GLU A 172 11.44 9.03 20.92
CA GLU A 172 10.04 9.28 20.57
C GLU A 172 9.08 8.45 21.43
N ILE A 173 9.49 7.29 21.92
CA ILE A 173 8.70 6.48 22.86
C ILE A 173 8.86 7.03 24.28
N ASP A 174 10.10 7.29 24.73
CA ASP A 174 10.46 7.88 26.02
C ASP A 174 9.72 7.24 27.21
N GLY A 175 10.28 6.15 27.74
CA GLY A 175 9.65 5.32 28.78
C GLY A 175 8.91 4.11 28.23
N THR A 176 7.87 3.70 28.94
CA THR A 176 7.05 2.54 28.55
C THR A 176 5.60 2.97 28.37
N GLU A 177 5.01 2.56 27.26
CA GLU A 177 3.58 2.74 26.98
C GLU A 177 2.95 1.37 26.75
N ALA A 178 1.80 1.11 27.36
CA ALA A 178 0.98 -0.05 27.09
C ALA A 178 -0.42 0.40 26.66
N GLY A 179 -1.09 -0.37 25.81
CA GLY A 179 -2.43 -0.04 25.38
C GLY A 179 -3.27 -1.27 25.09
N LEU A 180 -4.58 -1.07 25.16
CA LEU A 180 -5.59 -2.05 24.82
C LEU A 180 -6.62 -1.38 23.91
N ARG A 181 -7.10 -2.11 22.91
CA ARG A 181 -8.18 -1.70 22.02
C ARG A 181 -9.21 -2.82 21.91
N GLY A 182 -10.47 -2.46 21.87
CA GLY A 182 -11.58 -3.38 21.61
C GLY A 182 -12.65 -2.70 20.77
N GLY A 183 -13.35 -3.47 19.94
CA GLY A 183 -14.35 -2.89 19.06
C GLY A 183 -15.21 -3.89 18.30
N SER A 184 -15.85 -3.38 17.27
CA SER A 184 -16.70 -4.15 16.36
C SER A 184 -15.95 -5.34 15.77
N PHE A 185 -16.69 -6.33 15.24
CA PHE A 185 -16.17 -7.53 14.61
C PHE A 185 -15.31 -8.40 15.56
N ARG A 186 -15.61 -8.36 16.88
CA ARG A 186 -14.81 -9.00 17.93
C ARG A 186 -13.32 -8.64 17.85
N THR A 187 -13.01 -7.42 17.40
CA THR A 187 -11.64 -6.94 17.35
C THR A 187 -11.15 -6.60 18.75
N TYR A 188 -9.98 -7.11 19.12
CA TYR A 188 -9.25 -6.73 20.32
C TYR A 188 -7.74 -6.81 20.09
N ASP A 189 -7.03 -5.80 20.56
CA ASP A 189 -5.59 -5.65 20.48
C ASP A 189 -5.03 -5.30 21.85
N GLY A 190 -3.83 -5.80 22.14
CA GLY A 190 -3.02 -5.33 23.24
C GLY A 190 -1.59 -5.11 22.78
N TRP A 191 -0.98 -4.00 23.18
CA TRP A 191 0.42 -3.70 22.84
C TRP A 191 1.19 -3.09 24.00
N ILE A 192 2.50 -3.23 23.91
CA ILE A 192 3.48 -2.55 24.76
C ILE A 192 4.63 -2.04 23.90
N GLN A 193 5.11 -0.84 24.20
CA GLN A 193 6.35 -0.29 23.63
C GLN A 193 7.21 0.31 24.72
N HIS A 194 8.53 0.22 24.52
CA HIS A 194 9.52 0.77 25.45
C HIS A 194 10.62 1.50 24.68
N GLY A 195 10.93 2.71 25.12
CA GLY A 195 12.05 3.50 24.63
C GLY A 195 12.92 3.95 25.80
N GLY A 196 14.20 3.62 25.74
CA GLY A 196 15.12 3.96 26.81
C GLY A 196 16.57 3.75 26.44
N ARG A 197 17.44 3.85 27.45
CA ARG A 197 18.87 3.66 27.29
C ARG A 197 19.38 2.63 28.30
N TRP A 198 19.99 1.56 27.80
CA TRP A 198 20.56 0.48 28.58
C TRP A 198 22.10 0.56 28.52
N GLY A 199 22.71 1.22 29.50
CA GLY A 199 24.14 1.52 29.44
C GLY A 199 24.47 2.49 28.31
N ALA A 200 25.21 2.01 27.29
CA ALA A 200 25.55 2.80 26.10
C ALA A 200 24.61 2.56 24.92
N VAL A 201 23.67 1.60 25.02
CA VAL A 201 22.77 1.21 23.93
C VAL A 201 21.45 1.94 24.06
N ASP A 202 21.04 2.63 23.01
CA ASP A 202 19.68 3.14 22.86
C ASP A 202 18.77 2.00 22.39
N VAL A 203 17.62 1.82 23.04
CA VAL A 203 16.71 0.70 22.82
C VAL A 203 15.31 1.21 22.55
N ALA A 204 14.71 0.78 21.42
CA ALA A 204 13.27 0.88 21.18
C ALA A 204 12.71 -0.52 20.90
N ALA A 205 11.65 -0.89 21.60
CA ALA A 205 11.01 -2.20 21.46
C ALA A 205 9.49 -2.05 21.40
N TYR A 206 8.83 -2.92 20.64
CA TYR A 206 7.39 -2.98 20.48
C TYR A 206 6.91 -4.41 20.37
N LEU A 207 5.78 -4.71 20.98
CA LEU A 207 5.07 -5.99 20.85
C LEU A 207 3.55 -5.72 20.83
N ARG A 208 2.83 -6.35 19.87
CA ARG A 208 1.37 -6.36 19.79
C ARG A 208 0.86 -7.78 19.59
N LEU A 209 -0.25 -8.08 20.24
CA LEU A 209 -1.07 -9.26 20.00
C LEU A 209 -2.50 -8.79 19.72
N GLY A 210 -3.15 -9.37 18.72
CA GLY A 210 -4.49 -8.95 18.31
C GLY A 210 -5.30 -10.05 17.65
N HIS A 211 -6.60 -9.79 17.56
CA HIS A 211 -7.59 -10.66 16.92
C HIS A 211 -8.72 -9.84 16.31
N THR A 212 -9.24 -10.30 15.18
CA THR A 212 -10.50 -9.84 14.61
C THR A 212 -11.20 -10.98 13.87
N ASP A 213 -12.52 -11.08 13.99
CA ASP A 213 -13.31 -11.98 13.12
C ASP A 213 -13.46 -11.40 11.69
N GLY A 214 -13.03 -10.14 11.47
CA GLY A 214 -13.27 -9.41 10.23
C GLY A 214 -14.72 -8.92 10.12
N PHE A 215 -14.93 -7.97 9.21
CA PHE A 215 -16.28 -7.46 8.99
C PHE A 215 -17.14 -8.46 8.20
N GLY A 216 -18.44 -8.51 8.49
CA GLY A 216 -19.40 -9.43 7.85
C GLY A 216 -19.90 -8.93 6.49
N GLY A 217 -19.01 -8.60 5.56
CA GLY A 217 -19.38 -8.19 4.20
C GLY A 217 -20.04 -9.33 3.43
N THR A 218 -21.29 -9.13 2.95
CA THR A 218 -22.04 -10.16 2.25
C THR A 218 -21.74 -10.14 0.75
N VAL A 219 -21.34 -11.30 0.22
CA VAL A 219 -21.26 -11.61 -1.21
C VAL A 219 -22.52 -12.38 -1.59
N THR A 220 -23.25 -11.91 -2.58
CA THR A 220 -24.56 -12.49 -2.96
C THR A 220 -24.47 -13.56 -4.05
N ALA A 221 -23.36 -13.56 -4.81
CA ALA A 221 -23.04 -14.57 -5.81
C ALA A 221 -21.51 -14.66 -5.95
N ASP A 222 -21.01 -15.85 -6.24
CA ASP A 222 -19.60 -16.17 -6.36
C ASP A 222 -19.33 -17.07 -7.59
N ALA A 223 -18.07 -17.45 -7.85
CA ALA A 223 -17.72 -18.33 -8.95
C ALA A 223 -18.50 -19.65 -8.92
N GLN A 224 -18.70 -20.23 -7.73
CA GLN A 224 -19.46 -21.47 -7.58
C GLN A 224 -20.94 -21.29 -7.93
N THR A 225 -21.53 -20.11 -7.64
CA THR A 225 -22.90 -19.79 -8.07
C THR A 225 -23.02 -19.85 -9.60
N GLY A 226 -21.99 -19.38 -10.33
CA GLY A 226 -21.93 -19.49 -11.79
C GLY A 226 -21.88 -20.95 -12.26
N LEU A 227 -21.07 -21.80 -11.62
CA LEU A 227 -20.99 -23.23 -11.92
C LEU A 227 -22.30 -23.96 -11.58
N ASP A 228 -22.93 -23.65 -10.45
CA ASP A 228 -24.21 -24.23 -10.05
C ASP A 228 -25.30 -23.97 -11.12
N ASN A 229 -25.35 -22.74 -11.62
CA ASN A 229 -26.29 -22.38 -12.70
C ASN A 229 -25.98 -23.10 -14.02
N ALA A 230 -24.67 -23.27 -14.34
CA ALA A 230 -24.26 -23.90 -15.59
C ALA A 230 -24.43 -25.41 -15.59
N PHE A 231 -24.26 -26.08 -14.46
CA PHE A 231 -24.22 -27.55 -14.34
C PHE A 231 -25.36 -28.13 -13.51
N GLY A 232 -26.26 -27.30 -12.95
CA GLY A 232 -27.40 -27.75 -12.15
C GLY A 232 -26.99 -28.30 -10.78
N THR A 233 -25.85 -27.82 -10.23
CA THR A 233 -25.39 -28.14 -8.86
C THR A 233 -25.91 -27.12 -7.86
N HIS A 234 -25.67 -27.33 -6.55
CA HIS A 234 -26.11 -26.46 -5.46
C HIS A 234 -25.03 -26.44 -4.36
N ALA A 235 -23.79 -26.15 -4.74
CA ALA A 235 -22.64 -26.24 -3.87
C ALA A 235 -22.15 -24.88 -3.36
N SER A 236 -22.61 -23.76 -3.95
CA SER A 236 -22.20 -22.41 -3.55
C SER A 236 -22.56 -22.09 -2.11
N HIS A 237 -21.62 -21.45 -1.42
CA HIS A 237 -21.84 -20.83 -0.11
C HIS A 237 -22.43 -19.41 -0.20
N ALA A 238 -22.57 -18.86 -1.40
CA ALA A 238 -23.23 -17.56 -1.60
C ALA A 238 -24.78 -17.75 -1.63
N PRO A 239 -25.55 -16.79 -1.05
CA PRO A 239 -25.12 -15.61 -0.30
C PRO A 239 -24.41 -15.94 1.02
N GLY A 240 -23.24 -15.32 1.26
CA GLY A 240 -22.44 -15.57 2.45
C GLY A 240 -21.49 -14.43 2.77
N PHE A 241 -20.81 -14.53 3.90
CA PHE A 241 -19.87 -13.51 4.35
C PHE A 241 -18.45 -13.75 3.79
N LEU A 242 -17.74 -12.65 3.50
CA LEU A 242 -16.31 -12.69 3.27
C LEU A 242 -15.58 -13.17 4.55
N ASN A 243 -14.63 -14.07 4.37
CA ASN A 243 -13.78 -14.55 5.45
C ASN A 243 -12.51 -13.68 5.52
N VAL A 244 -12.54 -12.60 6.31
CA VAL A 244 -11.46 -11.61 6.42
C VAL A 244 -10.95 -11.46 7.87
N GLY A 245 -11.21 -12.44 8.71
CA GLY A 245 -10.69 -12.51 10.08
C GLY A 245 -9.20 -12.92 10.12
N TYR A 246 -8.49 -12.52 11.17
CA TYR A 246 -7.10 -12.93 11.43
C TYR A 246 -6.71 -12.74 12.90
N GLU A 247 -5.65 -13.39 13.28
CA GLU A 247 -4.89 -13.07 14.48
C GLU A 247 -3.63 -12.29 14.10
N SER A 248 -3.07 -11.51 15.01
CA SER A 248 -1.85 -10.74 14.76
C SER A 248 -0.83 -10.89 15.89
N ILE A 249 0.43 -11.04 15.49
CA ILE A 249 1.61 -11.01 16.36
C ILE A 249 2.61 -10.09 15.68
N ASP A 250 2.87 -8.92 16.27
CA ASP A 250 3.79 -7.92 15.71
C ASP A 250 4.86 -7.58 16.74
N GLY A 251 6.13 -7.71 16.36
CA GLY A 251 7.26 -7.39 17.21
C GLY A 251 8.30 -6.53 16.48
N ARG A 252 8.89 -5.56 17.16
CA ARG A 252 9.96 -4.71 16.65
C ARG A 252 11.01 -4.48 17.72
N LEU A 253 12.27 -4.44 17.29
CA LEU A 253 13.42 -4.10 18.10
C LEU A 253 14.32 -3.17 17.29
N ASP A 254 14.80 -2.11 17.92
CA ASP A 254 15.76 -1.16 17.37
C ASP A 254 16.81 -0.86 18.43
N LEU A 255 18.05 -1.17 18.12
CA LEU A 255 19.20 -0.98 18.99
C LEU A 255 20.21 -0.08 18.30
N SER A 256 20.61 0.99 18.96
CA SER A 256 21.65 1.91 18.45
C SER A 256 22.81 2.02 19.42
N LEU A 257 24.03 1.90 18.90
CA LEU A 257 25.27 2.03 19.66
C LEU A 257 26.31 2.76 18.81
N ASP A 258 26.66 4.00 19.15
CA ASP A 258 27.59 4.85 18.40
C ASP A 258 27.18 4.94 16.91
N LYS A 259 27.97 4.38 16.01
CA LYS A 259 27.75 4.36 14.55
C LYS A 259 26.93 3.18 14.07
N TRP A 260 26.59 2.26 14.93
CA TRP A 260 25.87 1.03 14.58
C TRP A 260 24.41 1.08 14.99
N ARG A 261 23.55 0.63 14.09
CA ARG A 261 22.12 0.43 14.35
C ARG A 261 21.71 -0.94 13.89
N PHE A 262 21.15 -1.74 14.79
CA PHE A 262 20.56 -3.02 14.49
C PHE A 262 19.06 -2.95 14.67
N ARG A 263 18.30 -3.42 13.69
CA ARG A 263 16.85 -3.53 13.77
C ARG A 263 16.41 -4.95 13.44
N ALA A 264 15.38 -5.42 14.13
CA ALA A 264 14.72 -6.69 13.84
C ALA A 264 13.22 -6.52 13.95
N GLY A 265 12.49 -7.28 13.16
CA GLY A 265 11.04 -7.27 13.15
C GLY A 265 10.43 -8.60 12.84
N TYR A 266 9.25 -8.84 13.37
CA TYR A 266 8.42 -9.98 13.07
C TYR A 266 6.97 -9.53 12.92
N ILE A 267 6.30 -10.01 11.87
CA ILE A 267 4.86 -9.88 11.66
C ILE A 267 4.31 -11.27 11.38
N GLY A 268 3.38 -11.72 12.21
CA GLY A 268 2.64 -12.95 12.03
C GLY A 268 1.15 -12.67 11.83
N ARG A 269 0.53 -13.38 10.90
CA ARG A 269 -0.91 -13.37 10.66
C ARG A 269 -1.40 -14.81 10.63
N PRO A 270 -1.49 -15.46 11.81
CA PRO A 270 -2.09 -16.79 11.88
C PRO A 270 -3.60 -16.71 11.65
N ASN A 271 -4.15 -17.81 11.16
CA ASN A 271 -5.59 -17.97 10.91
C ASN A 271 -6.20 -16.92 9.97
N LEU A 272 -5.42 -16.40 9.02
CA LEU A 272 -5.88 -15.39 8.05
C LEU A 272 -6.96 -15.97 7.14
N GLY A 273 -8.13 -15.34 7.12
CA GLY A 273 -9.21 -15.65 6.20
C GLY A 273 -8.85 -15.28 4.76
N MET A 274 -9.38 -16.04 3.80
CA MET A 274 -9.07 -15.91 2.38
C MET A 274 -10.17 -15.17 1.60
N ALA A 275 -10.83 -14.21 2.23
CA ALA A 275 -11.88 -13.35 1.66
C ALA A 275 -12.98 -14.12 0.91
N ALA A 276 -13.09 -13.97 -0.42
CA ALA A 276 -14.01 -14.72 -1.26
C ALA A 276 -13.42 -16.09 -1.70
N GLY A 277 -12.26 -16.50 -1.15
CA GLY A 277 -11.55 -17.71 -1.59
C GLY A 277 -10.62 -17.47 -2.78
N ILE A 278 -9.62 -18.33 -2.93
CA ILE A 278 -8.56 -18.20 -3.97
C ILE A 278 -9.15 -18.19 -5.40
N ALA A 279 -10.26 -18.91 -5.62
CA ALA A 279 -10.94 -19.00 -6.90
C ALA A 279 -12.21 -18.14 -6.99
N ASP A 280 -12.34 -17.12 -6.13
CA ASP A 280 -13.55 -16.28 -6.00
C ASP A 280 -14.84 -17.10 -5.69
N ALA A 281 -14.69 -18.29 -5.13
CA ALA A 281 -15.78 -19.11 -4.59
C ALA A 281 -15.68 -19.08 -3.06
N LEU A 282 -16.74 -18.63 -2.40
CA LEU A 282 -16.76 -18.45 -0.95
C LEU A 282 -16.33 -19.72 -0.21
N ASP A 283 -15.28 -19.58 0.59
CA ASP A 283 -14.79 -20.63 1.45
C ASP A 283 -14.64 -20.12 2.90
N PRO A 284 -15.63 -20.42 3.77
CA PRO A 284 -15.60 -19.96 5.16
C PRO A 284 -14.58 -20.72 6.03
N GLN A 285 -13.98 -21.79 5.53
CA GLN A 285 -13.12 -22.68 6.32
C GLN A 285 -11.64 -22.53 6.03
N THR A 286 -11.25 -22.19 4.79
CA THR A 286 -9.86 -22.01 4.42
C THR A 286 -9.23 -20.88 5.20
N LYS A 287 -8.06 -21.15 5.76
CA LYS A 287 -7.21 -20.20 6.46
C LYS A 287 -5.80 -20.26 5.89
N GLY A 288 -5.19 -19.11 5.79
CA GLY A 288 -3.77 -18.96 5.51
C GLY A 288 -3.03 -18.50 6.75
N ASP A 289 -1.73 -18.65 6.71
CA ASP A 289 -0.82 -18.01 7.64
C ASP A 289 0.14 -17.12 6.85
N ALA A 290 0.61 -16.05 7.44
CA ALA A 290 1.66 -15.22 6.86
C ALA A 290 2.69 -14.92 7.94
N HIS A 291 3.95 -15.17 7.62
CA HIS A 291 5.08 -14.96 8.53
C HIS A 291 6.13 -14.12 7.82
N TYR A 292 6.48 -13.00 8.43
CA TYR A 292 7.50 -12.08 7.93
C TYR A 292 8.50 -11.80 9.04
N ALA A 293 9.77 -12.11 8.79
CA ALA A 293 10.86 -11.80 9.68
C ALA A 293 11.90 -10.96 8.96
N ASN A 294 12.37 -9.90 9.60
CA ASN A 294 13.45 -9.09 9.05
C ASN A 294 14.51 -8.78 10.09
N ALA A 295 15.74 -8.60 9.62
CA ALA A 295 16.83 -8.04 10.40
C ALA A 295 17.68 -7.14 9.50
N ASP A 296 18.14 -6.03 10.01
CA ASP A 296 19.10 -5.18 9.33
C ASP A 296 20.15 -4.62 10.29
N LEU A 297 21.33 -4.39 9.74
CA LEU A 297 22.46 -3.78 10.41
C LEU A 297 22.96 -2.62 9.56
N THR A 298 22.94 -1.45 10.12
CA THR A 298 23.46 -0.23 9.48
C THR A 298 24.69 0.26 10.25
N TRP A 299 25.77 0.51 9.52
CA TRP A 299 26.87 1.33 9.99
C TRP A 299 26.79 2.69 9.31
N HIS A 300 26.86 3.77 10.10
CA HIS A 300 26.75 5.14 9.57
C HIS A 300 27.77 6.04 10.25
N ASP A 301 28.56 6.75 9.46
CA ASP A 301 29.53 7.74 9.92
C ASP A 301 29.36 9.04 9.14
N ALA A 302 28.69 10.02 9.75
CA ALA A 302 28.47 11.35 9.18
C ALA A 302 29.74 12.19 9.05
N LYS A 303 30.88 11.72 9.59
CA LYS A 303 32.20 12.36 9.54
C LYS A 303 33.27 11.34 9.15
N PHE A 304 32.96 10.46 8.21
CA PHE A 304 33.88 9.40 7.73
C PHE A 304 35.22 9.97 7.24
N ALA A 305 35.17 11.08 6.52
CA ALA A 305 36.30 11.91 6.12
C ALA A 305 35.81 13.35 5.96
N ASP A 306 36.69 14.29 5.64
CA ASP A 306 36.33 15.69 5.44
C ASP A 306 35.23 15.79 4.36
N ASN A 307 34.05 16.31 4.75
CA ASN A 307 32.86 16.49 3.94
C ASN A 307 32.18 15.18 3.43
N TRP A 308 32.55 14.01 3.96
CA TRP A 308 31.96 12.74 3.61
C TRP A 308 31.10 12.19 4.75
N ASP A 309 29.84 11.85 4.42
CA ASP A 309 28.91 11.05 5.20
C ASP A 309 28.72 9.71 4.49
N VAL A 310 28.99 8.61 5.16
CA VAL A 310 28.97 7.25 4.58
C VAL A 310 28.12 6.31 5.41
N SER A 311 27.29 5.52 4.73
CA SER A 311 26.47 4.49 5.36
C SER A 311 26.58 3.15 4.60
N VAL A 312 26.66 2.07 5.35
CA VAL A 312 26.62 0.69 4.84
C VAL A 312 25.46 -0.03 5.51
N LEU A 313 24.60 -0.64 4.71
CA LEU A 313 23.44 -1.40 5.13
C LEU A 313 23.58 -2.86 4.71
N ALA A 314 23.38 -3.79 5.63
CA ALA A 314 23.09 -5.19 5.33
C ALA A 314 21.69 -5.52 5.86
N SER A 315 20.83 -6.11 5.02
CA SER A 315 19.50 -6.53 5.46
C SER A 315 19.13 -7.93 4.98
N TYR A 316 18.34 -8.59 5.79
CA TYR A 316 17.73 -9.89 5.53
C TYR A 316 16.23 -9.81 5.76
N TYR A 317 15.46 -10.40 4.88
CA TYR A 317 14.01 -10.46 4.96
C TYR A 317 13.53 -11.83 4.51
N ASP A 318 12.70 -12.48 5.31
CA ASP A 318 12.14 -13.83 5.08
C ASP A 318 10.62 -13.75 5.08
N ILE A 319 10.01 -14.38 4.08
CA ILE A 319 8.57 -14.45 3.88
C ILE A 319 8.13 -15.90 3.79
N ALA A 320 7.08 -16.26 4.52
CA ALA A 320 6.39 -17.53 4.34
C ALA A 320 4.88 -17.29 4.36
N GLU A 321 4.18 -17.75 3.35
CA GLU A 321 2.73 -17.60 3.20
C GLU A 321 2.05 -18.96 2.96
N PRO A 322 2.08 -19.88 3.93
CA PRO A 322 1.41 -21.15 3.80
C PRO A 322 -0.10 -21.01 3.82
N ILE A 323 -0.77 -21.83 3.02
CA ILE A 323 -2.23 -21.91 2.96
C ILE A 323 -2.64 -23.32 3.34
N SER A 324 -3.48 -23.48 4.36
CA SER A 324 -3.98 -24.77 4.78
C SER A 324 -5.23 -25.15 3.99
N ALA A 325 -5.18 -26.26 3.24
CA ALA A 325 -6.31 -26.93 2.61
C ALA A 325 -7.32 -25.99 1.91
N ALA A 326 -6.81 -25.11 1.02
CA ALA A 326 -7.69 -24.20 0.29
C ALA A 326 -8.70 -24.97 -0.57
N THR A 327 -9.98 -24.77 -0.28
CA THR A 327 -11.09 -25.24 -1.12
C THR A 327 -11.28 -24.24 -2.25
N LEU A 328 -10.86 -24.60 -3.46
CA LEU A 328 -11.09 -23.76 -4.64
C LEU A 328 -12.56 -23.79 -5.06
N PHE A 329 -13.17 -24.98 -5.04
CA PHE A 329 -14.61 -25.17 -5.24
C PHE A 329 -15.12 -26.20 -4.22
N PRO A 330 -16.26 -25.96 -3.55
CA PRO A 330 -16.76 -26.79 -2.47
C PRO A 330 -17.21 -28.18 -2.92
N ALA A 331 -17.36 -29.09 -1.98
CA ALA A 331 -17.94 -30.40 -2.21
C ALA A 331 -19.34 -30.29 -2.85
N GLY A 332 -19.61 -31.13 -3.84
CA GLY A 332 -20.85 -31.05 -4.63
C GLY A 332 -20.77 -30.10 -5.84
N SER A 333 -19.66 -29.37 -6.04
CA SER A 333 -19.38 -28.66 -7.29
C SER A 333 -19.26 -29.66 -8.47
N ALA A 334 -19.55 -29.18 -9.67
CA ALA A 334 -19.37 -29.96 -10.89
C ALA A 334 -17.92 -30.46 -11.09
N PHE A 335 -16.94 -29.84 -10.42
CA PHE A 335 -15.50 -30.14 -10.54
C PHE A 335 -14.79 -30.22 -9.18
N PRO A 336 -13.67 -30.99 -9.08
CA PRO A 336 -13.17 -31.91 -10.09
C PRO A 336 -14.05 -33.19 -10.17
N SER A 337 -13.94 -33.92 -11.28
CA SER A 337 -14.60 -35.19 -11.46
C SER A 337 -13.54 -36.29 -11.75
N PRO A 338 -13.72 -37.55 -11.32
CA PRO A 338 -12.81 -38.65 -11.63
C PRO A 338 -12.63 -38.93 -13.12
N LEU A 339 -13.64 -38.65 -13.90
CA LEU A 339 -13.69 -38.80 -15.37
C LEU A 339 -14.39 -37.59 -15.96
N PRO A 340 -14.05 -37.16 -17.19
CA PRO A 340 -14.79 -36.11 -17.88
C PRO A 340 -16.28 -36.45 -17.94
N GLY A 341 -17.18 -35.61 -17.39
CA GLY A 341 -18.61 -35.85 -17.29
C GLY A 341 -19.03 -36.86 -16.21
N GLY A 342 -18.14 -37.25 -15.31
CA GLY A 342 -18.42 -38.13 -14.17
C GLY A 342 -19.08 -37.43 -12.99
N SER A 343 -19.32 -38.16 -11.91
CA SER A 343 -19.89 -37.59 -10.68
C SER A 343 -18.89 -36.63 -10.03
N PRO A 344 -19.37 -35.53 -9.43
CA PRO A 344 -18.53 -34.57 -8.68
C PRO A 344 -17.75 -35.19 -7.55
N SER A 345 -16.61 -34.60 -7.22
CA SER A 345 -15.83 -34.98 -6.01
C SER A 345 -16.62 -34.71 -4.74
N SER A 346 -16.62 -35.69 -3.83
CA SER A 346 -17.26 -35.57 -2.52
C SER A 346 -16.52 -34.60 -1.58
N ILE A 347 -15.27 -34.22 -1.90
CA ILE A 347 -14.45 -33.29 -1.11
C ILE A 347 -14.23 -31.95 -1.81
N GLY A 348 -14.80 -31.77 -3.02
CA GLY A 348 -14.60 -30.57 -3.82
C GLY A 348 -13.22 -30.50 -4.50
N MET A 349 -12.87 -29.32 -5.00
CA MET A 349 -11.57 -29.03 -5.60
C MET A 349 -10.67 -28.36 -4.55
N VAL A 350 -9.62 -29.06 -4.15
CA VAL A 350 -8.73 -28.62 -3.06
C VAL A 350 -7.32 -28.42 -3.61
N GLY A 351 -6.70 -27.27 -3.22
CA GLY A 351 -5.32 -26.95 -3.56
C GLY A 351 -4.62 -26.21 -2.41
N GLN A 352 -3.33 -26.49 -2.25
CA GLN A 352 -2.50 -25.90 -1.20
C GLN A 352 -1.18 -25.41 -1.81
N PRO A 353 -1.19 -24.31 -2.57
CA PRO A 353 0.04 -23.71 -3.04
C PRO A 353 0.75 -22.99 -1.89
N GLN A 354 2.02 -23.22 -1.73
CA GLN A 354 2.83 -22.61 -0.67
C GLN A 354 4.19 -22.20 -1.22
N HIS A 355 4.69 -21.05 -0.78
CA HIS A 355 6.02 -20.57 -1.13
C HIS A 355 6.72 -19.92 0.05
N TRP A 356 8.05 -19.94 0.02
CA TRP A 356 8.94 -19.29 0.97
C TRP A 356 9.97 -18.49 0.21
N GLU A 357 10.12 -17.23 0.60
CA GLU A 357 11.05 -16.28 -0.02
C GLU A 357 12.05 -15.77 1.01
N ARG A 358 13.25 -15.43 0.54
CA ARG A 358 14.21 -14.64 1.29
C ARG A 358 14.84 -13.57 0.40
N HIS A 359 15.07 -12.44 1.00
CA HIS A 359 15.68 -11.28 0.34
C HIS A 359 16.91 -10.86 1.14
N GLU A 360 18.04 -10.79 0.47
CA GLU A 360 19.31 -10.35 1.06
C GLU A 360 19.76 -9.10 0.32
N ARG A 361 20.17 -8.09 1.06
CA ARG A 361 20.60 -6.81 0.49
C ARG A 361 21.86 -6.33 1.16
N LEU A 362 22.79 -5.83 0.35
CA LEU A 362 23.96 -5.07 0.78
C LEU A 362 23.97 -3.75 0.03
N GLY A 363 23.95 -2.63 0.75
CA GLY A 363 23.92 -1.28 0.20
C GLY A 363 25.01 -0.40 0.77
N LEU A 364 25.58 0.44 -0.08
CA LEU A 364 26.49 1.53 0.28
C LEU A 364 25.85 2.83 -0.18
N SER A 365 25.82 3.84 0.67
CA SER A 365 25.51 5.22 0.30
C SER A 365 26.58 6.16 0.84
N ALA A 366 26.91 7.20 0.06
CA ALA A 366 27.87 8.20 0.43
C ALA A 366 27.39 9.59 -0.02
N HIS A 367 27.48 10.57 0.85
CA HIS A 367 27.19 11.97 0.56
C HIS A 367 28.48 12.77 0.64
N TYR A 368 28.71 13.64 -0.33
CA TYR A 368 29.84 14.55 -0.36
C TYR A 368 29.37 16.01 -0.41
N GLY A 369 29.71 16.77 0.61
CA GLY A 369 29.34 18.18 0.79
C GLY A 369 30.51 19.16 0.71
N GLY A 370 31.64 18.77 0.09
CA GLY A 370 32.86 19.62 0.02
C GLY A 370 32.79 20.73 -1.03
N PHE A 371 31.78 20.75 -1.90
CA PHE A 371 31.55 21.85 -2.83
C PHE A 371 30.61 22.90 -2.25
N GLU A 372 30.84 24.17 -2.54
CA GLU A 372 30.06 25.28 -2.00
C GLU A 372 28.58 25.23 -2.44
N SER A 373 28.33 24.87 -3.72
CA SER A 373 26.98 24.88 -4.33
C SER A 373 26.45 23.51 -4.72
N HIS A 374 27.21 22.43 -4.53
CA HIS A 374 26.82 21.07 -4.93
C HIS A 374 26.84 20.12 -3.73
N LYS A 375 25.83 19.24 -3.67
CA LYS A 375 25.80 18.10 -2.74
C LYS A 375 25.68 16.83 -3.56
N LEU A 376 26.74 16.03 -3.59
CA LEU A 376 26.76 14.80 -4.35
C LEU A 376 26.32 13.63 -3.48
N GLN A 377 25.50 12.75 -4.04
CA GLN A 377 25.12 11.49 -3.43
C GLN A 377 25.48 10.34 -4.38
N PHE A 378 26.10 9.32 -3.84
CA PHE A 378 26.46 8.09 -4.52
C PHE A 378 25.84 6.91 -3.80
N GLY A 379 25.45 5.91 -4.56
CA GLY A 379 25.04 4.65 -3.97
C GLY A 379 25.35 3.49 -4.88
N ALA A 380 25.59 2.34 -4.27
CA ALA A 380 25.77 1.06 -4.95
C ALA A 380 25.24 -0.06 -4.06
N GLY A 381 24.81 -1.15 -4.65
CA GLY A 381 24.37 -2.30 -3.86
C GLY A 381 24.19 -3.57 -4.67
N TYR A 382 23.94 -4.61 -3.92
CA TYR A 382 23.68 -5.96 -4.41
C TYR A 382 22.47 -6.52 -3.67
N ASP A 383 21.48 -7.01 -4.41
CA ASP A 383 20.27 -7.61 -3.88
C ASP A 383 20.10 -9.04 -4.39
N THR A 384 19.57 -9.93 -3.55
CA THR A 384 19.08 -11.24 -3.98
C THR A 384 17.64 -11.42 -3.51
N ASN A 385 16.79 -11.89 -4.42
CA ASN A 385 15.41 -12.29 -4.16
C ASN A 385 15.29 -13.77 -4.55
N ASP A 386 14.97 -14.63 -3.60
CA ASP A 386 15.08 -16.08 -3.73
C ASP A 386 13.81 -16.77 -3.22
N ILE A 387 12.96 -17.26 -4.14
CA ILE A 387 11.95 -18.26 -3.77
C ILE A 387 12.70 -19.58 -3.62
N TYR A 388 13.13 -19.88 -2.39
CA TYR A 388 14.00 -21.02 -2.12
C TYR A 388 13.24 -22.34 -1.91
N LYS A 389 11.92 -22.25 -1.67
CA LYS A 389 11.07 -23.42 -1.48
C LYS A 389 9.68 -23.15 -2.00
N VAL A 390 9.13 -24.12 -2.74
CA VAL A 390 7.73 -24.16 -3.18
C VAL A 390 7.21 -25.56 -2.87
N THR A 391 6.00 -25.67 -2.37
CA THR A 391 5.29 -26.93 -2.20
C THR A 391 3.85 -26.79 -2.68
N GLU A 392 3.27 -27.88 -3.14
CA GLU A 392 1.87 -27.93 -3.53
C GLU A 392 1.27 -29.29 -3.22
N SER A 393 0.10 -29.28 -2.58
CA SER A 393 -0.76 -30.46 -2.48
C SER A 393 -2.11 -30.15 -3.11
N LYS A 394 -2.63 -31.05 -3.92
CA LYS A 394 -3.91 -30.85 -4.62
C LYS A 394 -4.57 -32.18 -5.00
N ASN A 395 -5.86 -32.15 -5.31
CA ASN A 395 -6.60 -33.31 -5.77
C ASN A 395 -6.98 -33.27 -7.25
N PHE A 396 -6.51 -32.28 -8.00
CA PHE A 396 -6.92 -32.06 -9.38
C PHE A 396 -5.75 -31.79 -10.32
N THR A 397 -6.02 -32.02 -11.60
CA THR A 397 -5.24 -31.54 -12.75
C THR A 397 -6.21 -31.08 -13.83
N PHE A 398 -5.70 -30.65 -14.98
CA PHE A 398 -6.54 -30.24 -16.11
C PHE A 398 -6.34 -31.18 -17.30
N VAL A 399 -7.46 -31.69 -17.84
CA VAL A 399 -7.50 -32.53 -19.05
C VAL A 399 -8.47 -31.87 -20.03
N GLY A 400 -7.97 -31.42 -21.17
CA GLY A 400 -8.78 -30.70 -22.15
C GLY A 400 -9.42 -29.42 -21.59
N GLY A 401 -8.73 -28.73 -20.70
CA GLY A 401 -9.21 -27.50 -20.02
C GLY A 401 -10.21 -27.73 -18.88
N LEU A 402 -10.56 -28.97 -18.56
CA LEU A 402 -11.50 -29.28 -17.47
C LEU A 402 -10.77 -29.81 -16.23
N PRO A 403 -11.14 -29.37 -15.02
CA PRO A 403 -10.60 -29.91 -13.79
C PRO A 403 -10.97 -31.39 -13.62
N THR A 404 -9.97 -32.24 -13.53
CA THR A 404 -10.11 -33.70 -13.40
C THR A 404 -9.34 -34.16 -12.16
N CYS A 405 -9.88 -35.16 -11.46
CA CYS A 405 -9.19 -35.69 -10.27
C CYS A 405 -7.85 -36.34 -10.64
N LEU A 406 -6.82 -36.14 -9.83
CA LEU A 406 -5.50 -36.77 -9.99
C LEU A 406 -5.52 -38.29 -9.78
N ASN A 407 -6.51 -38.78 -9.04
CA ASN A 407 -6.74 -40.22 -8.81
C ASN A 407 -8.26 -40.52 -8.73
N LEU A 408 -8.63 -41.78 -8.84
CA LEU A 408 -10.03 -42.22 -8.84
C LEU A 408 -10.80 -41.90 -7.54
N SER A 409 -10.08 -41.73 -6.42
CA SER A 409 -10.68 -41.35 -5.14
C SER A 409 -10.80 -39.84 -4.94
N CYS A 410 -10.29 -39.01 -5.88
CA CYS A 410 -10.17 -37.57 -5.78
C CYS A 410 -9.47 -37.09 -4.48
N SER A 411 -8.67 -37.95 -3.85
CA SER A 411 -7.93 -37.59 -2.65
C SER A 411 -6.81 -36.61 -2.96
N VAL A 412 -6.47 -35.75 -1.98
CA VAL A 412 -5.34 -34.82 -2.06
C VAL A 412 -4.03 -35.61 -2.11
N VAL A 413 -3.15 -35.24 -3.03
CA VAL A 413 -1.81 -35.81 -3.19
C VAL A 413 -0.77 -34.70 -3.10
N ASP A 414 0.42 -35.04 -2.65
CA ASP A 414 1.58 -34.15 -2.73
C ASP A 414 2.04 -34.04 -4.19
N ALA A 415 1.90 -32.86 -4.74
CA ALA A 415 2.29 -32.52 -6.11
C ALA A 415 3.68 -31.89 -6.20
N THR A 416 4.37 -31.70 -5.07
CA THR A 416 5.64 -30.97 -4.98
C THR A 416 6.74 -31.61 -5.83
N GLU A 417 6.89 -32.93 -5.74
CA GLU A 417 7.92 -33.67 -6.50
C GLU A 417 7.34 -34.39 -7.74
N ALA A 418 6.04 -34.34 -7.94
CA ALA A 418 5.41 -34.97 -9.09
C ALA A 418 5.72 -34.19 -10.37
N ASN A 419 6.41 -34.82 -11.32
CA ASN A 419 6.82 -34.23 -12.58
C ASN A 419 5.65 -33.53 -13.29
N GLY A 420 5.74 -32.23 -13.41
CA GLY A 420 4.79 -31.41 -14.15
C GLY A 420 3.47 -31.10 -13.46
N LEU A 421 3.32 -31.32 -12.15
CA LEU A 421 2.11 -30.98 -11.39
C LEU A 421 2.23 -29.71 -10.56
N ILE A 422 3.42 -29.35 -10.09
CA ILE A 422 3.63 -28.12 -9.30
C ILE A 422 3.42 -26.85 -10.14
N PHE A 423 2.89 -25.78 -9.53
CA PHE A 423 2.56 -24.54 -10.24
C PHE A 423 3.80 -23.65 -10.48
N LEU A 424 4.82 -23.72 -9.64
CA LEU A 424 6.06 -22.95 -9.71
C LEU A 424 7.22 -23.74 -9.11
N THR A 425 8.40 -23.61 -9.69
CA THR A 425 9.64 -24.13 -9.08
C THR A 425 10.43 -23.03 -8.39
N PRO A 426 11.36 -23.36 -7.46
CA PRO A 426 12.25 -22.38 -6.86
C PRO A 426 13.02 -21.57 -7.90
N HIS A 427 13.05 -20.25 -7.71
CA HIS A 427 13.73 -19.28 -8.60
C HIS A 427 14.46 -18.22 -7.81
N LYS A 428 15.60 -17.78 -8.33
CA LYS A 428 16.44 -16.76 -7.70
C LYS A 428 16.78 -15.64 -8.69
N ARG A 429 16.50 -14.40 -8.29
CA ARG A 429 16.91 -13.17 -8.98
C ARG A 429 18.05 -12.52 -8.22
N ARG A 430 19.05 -12.02 -8.96
CA ARG A 430 20.13 -11.19 -8.42
C ARG A 430 20.13 -9.86 -9.15
N SER A 431 20.43 -8.81 -8.43
CA SER A 431 20.61 -7.49 -9.04
C SER A 431 21.80 -6.75 -8.44
N VAL A 432 22.45 -5.97 -9.26
CA VAL A 432 23.45 -4.98 -8.86
C VAL A 432 23.00 -3.62 -9.35
N TYR A 433 23.26 -2.60 -8.54
CA TYR A 433 22.93 -1.23 -8.94
C TYR A 433 23.99 -0.24 -8.53
N ALA A 434 24.02 0.88 -9.26
CA ALA A 434 24.75 2.07 -8.87
C ALA A 434 23.93 3.32 -9.24
N TYR A 435 24.03 4.37 -8.44
CA TYR A 435 23.44 5.66 -8.75
C TYR A 435 24.33 6.81 -8.32
N VAL A 436 24.14 7.94 -9.01
CA VAL A 436 24.69 9.23 -8.65
C VAL A 436 23.60 10.28 -8.72
N GLN A 437 23.59 11.21 -7.79
CA GLN A 437 22.71 12.37 -7.76
C GLN A 437 23.52 13.60 -7.35
N ASP A 438 23.24 14.73 -7.98
CA ASP A 438 23.73 16.05 -7.62
C ASP A 438 22.57 16.98 -7.24
N GLU A 439 22.69 17.63 -6.13
CA GLU A 439 21.84 18.74 -5.73
C GLU A 439 22.65 20.03 -5.87
N TRP A 440 22.40 20.74 -6.95
CA TRP A 440 23.09 21.97 -7.32
C TRP A 440 22.27 23.20 -6.96
N GLN A 441 22.77 24.06 -6.09
CA GLN A 441 22.26 25.40 -5.89
C GLN A 441 22.77 26.32 -7.02
N VAL A 442 21.97 26.44 -8.09
CA VAL A 442 22.33 27.19 -9.29
C VAL A 442 22.53 28.68 -8.99
N VAL A 443 21.60 29.25 -8.24
CA VAL A 443 21.62 30.58 -7.62
C VAL A 443 20.88 30.53 -6.31
N ALA A 444 20.82 31.61 -5.55
CA ALA A 444 20.30 31.64 -4.17
C ALA A 444 18.93 30.95 -3.98
N ASP A 445 18.01 31.14 -4.93
CA ASP A 445 16.63 30.66 -4.82
C ASP A 445 16.29 29.51 -5.80
N TRP A 446 17.30 28.95 -6.50
CA TRP A 446 17.11 27.92 -7.52
C TRP A 446 17.97 26.69 -7.23
N TYR A 447 17.32 25.55 -7.10
CA TYR A 447 17.96 24.28 -6.81
C TYR A 447 17.63 23.27 -7.90
N LEU A 448 18.65 22.74 -8.55
CA LEU A 448 18.54 21.67 -9.55
C LEU A 448 19.01 20.36 -8.94
N THR A 449 18.13 19.40 -8.84
CA THR A 449 18.51 18.02 -8.52
C THR A 449 18.52 17.21 -9.80
N SER A 450 19.63 16.56 -10.10
CA SER A 450 19.76 15.64 -11.23
C SER A 450 20.40 14.35 -10.77
N GLY A 451 19.89 13.23 -11.26
CA GLY A 451 20.41 11.92 -10.87
C GLY A 451 20.12 10.85 -11.92
N VAL A 452 20.86 9.79 -11.85
CA VAL A 452 20.65 8.59 -12.66
C VAL A 452 21.01 7.35 -11.87
N ARG A 453 20.20 6.33 -12.01
CA ARG A 453 20.44 4.99 -11.48
C ARG A 453 20.48 3.99 -12.62
N GLN A 454 21.45 3.10 -12.56
CA GLN A 454 21.59 1.94 -13.42
C GLN A 454 21.43 0.68 -12.58
N ASP A 455 20.52 -0.20 -12.99
CA ASP A 455 20.33 -1.51 -12.40
C ASP A 455 20.63 -2.59 -13.44
N HIS A 456 21.15 -3.73 -12.99
CA HIS A 456 21.35 -4.93 -13.82
C HIS A 456 20.81 -6.15 -13.08
N TYR A 457 19.82 -6.79 -13.67
CA TYR A 457 19.12 -7.97 -13.16
C TYR A 457 19.53 -9.23 -13.91
N SER A 458 19.59 -10.36 -13.19
CA SER A 458 20.05 -11.64 -13.74
C SER A 458 19.08 -12.27 -14.76
N ASP A 459 17.82 -11.88 -14.77
CA ASP A 459 16.74 -12.49 -15.56
C ASP A 459 16.26 -11.62 -16.74
N PHE A 460 16.14 -10.30 -16.58
CA PHE A 460 15.63 -9.43 -17.65
C PHE A 460 16.60 -8.33 -18.08
N GLY A 461 17.83 -8.27 -17.51
CA GLY A 461 18.89 -7.37 -17.97
C GLY A 461 18.89 -6.01 -17.29
N ALA A 462 19.25 -4.96 -18.02
CA ALA A 462 19.58 -3.65 -17.46
C ALA A 462 18.46 -2.63 -17.63
N THR A 463 18.34 -1.72 -16.63
CA THR A 463 17.46 -0.55 -16.69
C THR A 463 18.23 0.72 -16.32
N THR A 464 17.83 1.85 -16.92
CA THR A 464 18.40 3.18 -16.62
C THR A 464 17.29 4.16 -16.28
N ASN A 465 17.37 4.76 -15.09
CA ASN A 465 16.33 5.58 -14.52
C ASN A 465 16.85 6.98 -14.15
N PRO A 466 16.77 7.96 -15.08
CA PRO A 466 17.13 9.34 -14.80
C PRO A 466 16.01 10.07 -14.06
N ARG A 467 16.41 11.08 -13.27
CA ARG A 467 15.49 12.08 -12.68
C ARG A 467 16.10 13.47 -12.77
N VAL A 468 15.24 14.47 -12.94
CA VAL A 468 15.61 15.88 -12.87
C VAL A 468 14.49 16.62 -12.15
N ALA A 469 14.85 17.48 -11.21
CA ALA A 469 13.90 18.32 -10.48
C ALA A 469 14.49 19.73 -10.30
N LEU A 470 13.78 20.72 -10.81
CA LEU A 470 14.08 22.13 -10.58
C LEU A 470 13.11 22.64 -9.51
N VAL A 471 13.64 23.12 -8.40
CA VAL A 471 12.90 23.72 -7.29
C VAL A 471 13.33 25.17 -7.17
N TRP A 472 12.38 26.11 -7.19
CA TRP A 472 12.73 27.52 -7.05
C TRP A 472 11.72 28.29 -6.19
N ASP A 473 12.22 29.26 -5.46
CA ASP A 473 11.41 30.17 -4.68
C ASP A 473 10.86 31.30 -5.58
N THR A 474 9.64 31.06 -6.09
CA THR A 474 8.96 32.01 -7.01
C THR A 474 8.62 33.32 -6.29
N ALA A 475 8.32 33.24 -5.00
CA ALA A 475 8.09 34.36 -4.11
C ALA A 475 8.48 33.95 -2.67
N TYR A 476 8.54 34.91 -1.76
CA TYR A 476 8.90 34.70 -0.35
C TYR A 476 8.15 33.52 0.30
N ASN A 477 6.90 33.31 -0.07
CA ASN A 477 6.03 32.28 0.51
C ASN A 477 5.52 31.27 -0.54
N LEU A 478 6.12 31.22 -1.72
CA LEU A 478 5.71 30.33 -2.81
C LEU A 478 6.94 29.64 -3.41
N THR A 479 6.98 28.34 -3.27
CA THR A 479 7.97 27.48 -3.93
C THR A 479 7.31 26.75 -5.11
N SER A 480 7.95 26.78 -6.27
CA SER A 480 7.54 26.07 -7.48
C SER A 480 8.53 24.93 -7.78
N LYS A 481 8.02 23.85 -8.38
CA LYS A 481 8.81 22.69 -8.75
C LYS A 481 8.42 22.21 -10.15
N LEU A 482 9.43 21.94 -10.98
CA LEU A 482 9.27 21.24 -12.27
C LEU A 482 10.10 19.97 -12.21
N MET A 483 9.47 18.83 -12.40
CA MET A 483 10.10 17.54 -12.19
C MET A 483 9.86 16.59 -13.36
N PHE A 484 10.86 15.80 -13.66
CA PHE A 484 10.79 14.68 -14.59
C PHE A 484 11.49 13.48 -13.99
N GLY A 485 10.92 12.29 -14.13
CA GLY A 485 11.55 11.05 -13.71
C GLY A 485 11.11 9.86 -14.54
N ARG A 486 12.00 8.88 -14.67
CA ARG A 486 11.66 7.54 -15.16
C ARG A 486 11.70 6.54 -14.03
N ALA A 487 10.82 5.55 -14.14
CA ALA A 487 10.73 4.45 -13.21
C ALA A 487 10.46 3.13 -13.97
N PHE A 488 10.66 2.01 -13.27
CA PHE A 488 10.39 0.70 -13.85
C PHE A 488 9.85 -0.26 -12.79
N ARG A 489 9.15 -1.30 -13.25
CA ARG A 489 8.74 -2.45 -12.46
C ARG A 489 9.37 -3.72 -13.03
N ALA A 490 9.94 -4.53 -12.16
CA ALA A 490 10.41 -5.87 -12.50
C ALA A 490 9.22 -6.82 -12.68
N PRO A 491 9.22 -7.75 -13.67
CA PRO A 491 8.24 -8.81 -13.72
C PRO A 491 8.30 -9.68 -12.47
N SER A 492 7.15 -10.10 -11.94
CA SER A 492 7.09 -11.05 -10.82
C SER A 492 7.47 -12.46 -11.26
N PHE A 493 7.74 -13.36 -10.31
CA PHE A 493 8.08 -14.74 -10.66
C PHE A 493 6.86 -15.52 -11.17
N VAL A 494 5.66 -15.21 -10.73
CA VAL A 494 4.42 -15.77 -11.31
C VAL A 494 4.27 -15.35 -12.76
N GLU A 495 4.50 -14.07 -13.08
CA GLU A 495 4.43 -13.57 -14.45
C GLU A 495 5.49 -14.21 -15.37
N GLN A 496 6.67 -14.58 -14.84
CA GLN A 496 7.73 -15.18 -15.65
C GLN A 496 7.70 -16.71 -15.67
N TYR A 497 7.41 -17.38 -14.56
CA TYR A 497 7.72 -18.79 -14.40
C TYR A 497 6.55 -19.68 -13.98
N ASN A 498 5.33 -19.12 -13.84
CA ASN A 498 4.15 -19.92 -13.50
C ASN A 498 3.85 -20.92 -14.62
N PHE A 499 3.63 -22.18 -14.26
CA PHE A 499 3.21 -23.24 -15.18
C PHE A 499 2.24 -24.19 -14.49
N ASN A 500 1.60 -25.11 -15.20
CA ASN A 500 0.54 -25.99 -14.67
C ASN A 500 -0.57 -25.27 -13.89
N ASN A 501 -0.80 -24.02 -14.21
CA ASN A 501 -1.91 -23.26 -13.71
C ASN A 501 -2.94 -23.10 -14.86
N PRO A 502 -4.20 -23.44 -14.64
CA PRO A 502 -5.20 -23.39 -15.71
C PRO A 502 -5.58 -21.98 -16.14
N ALA A 503 -5.36 -21.03 -15.26
CA ALA A 503 -5.75 -19.65 -15.51
C ALA A 503 -4.58 -18.77 -16.01
N LEU A 504 -3.36 -19.01 -15.49
CA LEU A 504 -2.24 -18.10 -15.67
C LEU A 504 -0.95 -18.84 -16.05
N ILE A 505 -0.35 -18.49 -17.18
CA ILE A 505 0.90 -19.07 -17.70
C ILE A 505 1.96 -17.99 -17.76
N GLY A 506 3.11 -18.23 -17.13
CA GLY A 506 4.23 -17.32 -17.13
C GLY A 506 4.96 -17.23 -18.47
N ASN A 507 5.69 -16.13 -18.66
CA ASN A 507 6.53 -15.89 -19.84
C ASN A 507 7.92 -15.41 -19.41
N PRO A 508 8.97 -16.25 -19.52
CA PRO A 508 10.33 -15.89 -19.08
C PRO A 508 10.97 -14.79 -19.93
N ASN A 509 10.38 -14.39 -21.06
CA ASN A 509 10.90 -13.36 -21.94
C ASN A 509 10.33 -11.96 -21.68
N LEU A 510 9.61 -11.78 -20.55
CA LEU A 510 9.06 -10.49 -20.17
C LEU A 510 10.16 -9.44 -19.96
N LYS A 511 9.86 -8.23 -20.43
CA LYS A 511 10.63 -7.02 -20.17
C LYS A 511 10.05 -6.28 -18.96
N PRO A 512 10.84 -5.45 -18.27
CA PRO A 512 10.31 -4.58 -17.24
C PRO A 512 9.31 -3.57 -17.83
N GLU A 513 8.26 -3.26 -17.07
CA GLU A 513 7.42 -2.12 -17.37
C GLU A 513 8.18 -0.82 -17.09
N THR A 514 7.90 0.23 -17.84
CA THR A 514 8.53 1.53 -17.64
C THR A 514 7.50 2.64 -17.57
N SER A 515 7.80 3.67 -16.76
CA SER A 515 7.00 4.89 -16.66
C SER A 515 7.88 6.11 -16.82
N ALA A 516 7.36 7.14 -17.47
CA ALA A 516 7.93 8.47 -17.51
C ALA A 516 6.89 9.48 -17.04
N THR A 517 7.24 10.27 -16.03
CA THR A 517 6.32 11.24 -15.40
C THR A 517 6.90 12.63 -15.44
N THR A 518 6.06 13.62 -15.77
CA THR A 518 6.36 15.06 -15.68
C THR A 518 5.39 15.70 -14.72
N GLU A 519 5.89 16.57 -13.84
CA GLU A 519 5.09 17.21 -12.78
C GLU A 519 5.42 18.69 -12.67
N LEU A 520 4.38 19.49 -12.39
CA LEU A 520 4.50 20.90 -12.02
C LEU A 520 3.79 21.10 -10.68
N ALA A 521 4.53 21.48 -9.66
CA ALA A 521 3.98 21.62 -8.31
C ALA A 521 4.26 23.01 -7.73
N PHE A 522 3.33 23.45 -6.88
CA PHE A 522 3.38 24.71 -6.16
C PHE A 522 3.11 24.45 -4.68
N ALA A 523 3.98 24.92 -3.81
CA ALA A 523 3.78 24.92 -2.36
C ALA A 523 3.67 26.37 -1.88
N TRP A 524 2.51 26.75 -1.36
CA TRP A 524 2.20 28.12 -0.99
C TRP A 524 1.87 28.24 0.49
N GLN A 525 2.69 28.98 1.24
CA GLN A 525 2.43 29.41 2.60
C GLN A 525 1.56 30.67 2.56
N ALA A 526 0.26 30.51 2.33
CA ALA A 526 -0.67 31.63 2.12
C ALA A 526 -0.75 32.56 3.35
N ARG A 527 -0.62 32.00 4.56
CA ARG A 527 -0.50 32.67 5.87
C ARG A 527 0.41 31.83 6.75
N PRO A 528 0.95 32.36 7.85
CA PRO A 528 1.72 31.55 8.80
C PRO A 528 0.99 30.28 9.27
N THR A 529 -0.34 30.33 9.34
CA THR A 529 -1.22 29.23 9.77
C THR A 529 -1.88 28.47 8.63
N LEU A 530 -1.68 28.84 7.35
CA LEU A 530 -2.33 28.21 6.20
C LEU A 530 -1.31 27.84 5.15
N ARG A 531 -1.13 26.54 4.95
CA ARG A 531 -0.32 25.93 3.89
C ARG A 531 -1.23 25.30 2.86
N THR A 532 -0.88 25.47 1.59
CA THR A 532 -1.59 24.84 0.47
C THR A 532 -0.60 24.33 -0.54
N SER A 533 -0.94 23.30 -1.26
CA SER A 533 -0.16 22.82 -2.41
C SER A 533 -1.07 22.45 -3.58
N LEU A 534 -0.54 22.64 -4.79
CA LEU A 534 -1.13 22.19 -6.04
C LEU A 534 -0.08 21.42 -6.81
N ASN A 535 -0.41 20.23 -7.26
CA ASN A 535 0.40 19.45 -8.16
C ASN A 535 -0.39 19.12 -9.44
N LEU A 536 0.25 19.27 -10.59
CA LEU A 536 -0.23 18.84 -11.90
C LEU A 536 0.71 17.77 -12.41
N PHE A 537 0.19 16.64 -12.88
CA PHE A 537 1.01 15.53 -13.35
C PHE A 537 0.52 14.98 -14.68
N HIS A 538 1.48 14.42 -15.42
CA HIS A 538 1.24 13.60 -16.60
C HIS A 538 2.25 12.45 -16.61
N TYR A 539 1.77 11.22 -16.85
CA TYR A 539 2.64 10.05 -16.99
C TYR A 539 2.30 9.24 -18.23
N HIS A 540 3.30 8.48 -18.70
CA HIS A 540 3.17 7.48 -19.75
C HIS A 540 3.88 6.20 -19.33
N MET A 541 3.11 5.11 -19.20
CA MET A 541 3.58 3.76 -18.91
C MET A 541 3.64 2.96 -20.21
N LYS A 542 4.70 2.19 -20.39
CA LYS A 542 4.94 1.31 -21.52
C LYS A 542 5.26 -0.10 -21.08
N ASP A 543 5.01 -1.04 -21.99
CA ASP A 543 5.29 -2.46 -21.79
C ASP A 543 4.58 -3.02 -20.55
N VAL A 544 3.38 -2.50 -20.23
CA VAL A 544 2.57 -2.97 -19.10
C VAL A 544 2.27 -4.45 -19.26
N ILE A 545 2.58 -5.24 -18.25
CA ILE A 545 2.39 -6.69 -18.27
C ILE A 545 0.92 -6.99 -18.03
N ARG A 546 0.33 -7.80 -18.92
CA ARG A 546 -1.06 -8.23 -18.85
C ARG A 546 -1.17 -9.71 -19.13
N TRP A 547 -2.18 -10.32 -18.53
CA TRP A 547 -2.58 -11.66 -18.88
C TRP A 547 -3.42 -11.60 -20.16
N VAL A 548 -2.93 -12.26 -21.20
CA VAL A 548 -3.53 -12.23 -22.55
C VAL A 548 -4.00 -13.63 -22.92
N ALA A 549 -5.26 -13.74 -23.29
CA ALA A 549 -5.88 -15.00 -23.70
C ALA A 549 -5.13 -15.64 -24.86
N ASN A 550 -4.84 -16.92 -24.74
CA ASN A 550 -4.21 -17.72 -25.79
C ASN A 550 -5.21 -18.07 -26.90
N ALA A 551 -4.69 -18.39 -28.09
CA ALA A 551 -5.52 -18.85 -29.20
C ALA A 551 -6.24 -20.19 -28.90
N ASP A 552 -5.63 -21.03 -28.07
CA ASP A 552 -6.26 -22.23 -27.52
C ASP A 552 -6.96 -21.88 -26.20
N PRO A 553 -8.32 -21.84 -26.18
CA PRO A 553 -9.08 -21.47 -24.99
C PRO A 553 -9.00 -22.50 -23.85
N THR A 554 -8.40 -23.67 -24.09
CA THR A 554 -8.20 -24.71 -23.06
C THR A 554 -6.94 -24.48 -22.25
N THR A 555 -6.13 -23.48 -22.62
CA THR A 555 -4.94 -23.03 -21.88
C THR A 555 -5.22 -21.70 -21.19
N GLY A 556 -4.56 -21.47 -20.07
CA GLY A 556 -4.67 -20.19 -19.36
C GLY A 556 -4.09 -19.02 -20.13
N ASP A 557 -4.38 -17.81 -19.65
CA ASP A 557 -3.83 -16.58 -20.20
C ASP A 557 -2.30 -16.51 -19.99
N THR A 558 -1.58 -16.03 -20.99
CA THR A 558 -0.10 -15.88 -20.89
C THR A 558 0.27 -14.44 -20.56
N ALA A 559 1.21 -14.25 -19.63
CA ALA A 559 1.76 -12.94 -19.30
C ALA A 559 2.52 -12.34 -20.49
N GLN A 560 2.18 -11.11 -20.88
CA GLN A 560 2.77 -10.42 -22.03
C GLN A 560 2.94 -8.93 -21.76
N ASN A 561 3.98 -8.32 -22.30
CA ASN A 561 4.14 -6.85 -22.36
C ASN A 561 3.17 -6.30 -23.43
N ALA A 562 1.89 -6.24 -23.12
CA ALA A 562 0.82 -6.00 -24.08
C ALA A 562 0.08 -4.67 -23.87
N GLY A 563 0.45 -3.87 -22.88
CA GLY A 563 -0.26 -2.65 -22.53
C GLY A 563 0.59 -1.38 -22.59
N ASN A 564 -0.05 -0.27 -22.95
CA ASN A 564 0.45 1.07 -22.68
C ASN A 564 -0.67 1.87 -21.99
N GLN A 565 -0.29 2.74 -21.08
CA GLN A 565 -1.24 3.56 -20.33
C GLN A 565 -0.70 4.98 -20.17
N ARG A 566 -1.56 5.96 -20.31
CA ARG A 566 -1.24 7.36 -20.00
C ARG A 566 -2.23 7.92 -19.01
N GLY A 567 -1.73 8.75 -18.10
CA GLY A 567 -2.59 9.41 -17.14
C GLY A 567 -2.20 10.86 -16.90
N LYS A 568 -3.15 11.64 -16.43
CA LYS A 568 -2.99 13.03 -16.04
C LYS A 568 -3.95 13.40 -14.94
N GLY A 569 -3.59 14.40 -14.18
CA GLY A 569 -4.47 14.88 -13.11
C GLY A 569 -3.91 16.07 -12.36
N LEU A 570 -4.63 16.40 -11.30
CA LEU A 570 -4.23 17.41 -10.34
C LEU A 570 -4.48 16.92 -8.92
N GLU A 571 -3.68 17.41 -8.00
CA GLU A 571 -3.77 17.15 -6.57
C GLU A 571 -3.69 18.48 -5.82
N LEU A 572 -4.70 18.75 -4.99
CA LEU A 572 -4.76 19.91 -4.09
C LEU A 572 -4.65 19.39 -2.65
N GLU A 573 -3.91 20.10 -1.82
CA GLU A 573 -3.78 19.80 -0.40
C GLU A 573 -3.74 21.11 0.39
N PHE A 574 -4.34 21.13 1.57
CA PHE A 574 -4.23 22.24 2.49
C PHE A 574 -4.18 21.77 3.94
N THR A 575 -3.51 22.57 4.76
CA THR A 575 -3.54 22.48 6.23
C THR A 575 -3.70 23.90 6.78
N TRP A 576 -4.69 24.08 7.64
CA TRP A 576 -5.02 25.37 8.24
C TRP A 576 -5.20 25.25 9.74
N ASP A 577 -4.28 25.81 10.49
CA ASP A 577 -4.43 26.06 11.94
C ASP A 577 -5.26 27.32 12.13
N ALA A 578 -6.60 27.18 12.04
CA ALA A 578 -7.54 28.30 12.06
C ALA A 578 -7.54 29.03 13.42
N SER A 579 -7.25 28.30 14.51
CA SER A 579 -7.03 28.80 15.85
C SER A 579 -6.28 27.77 16.68
N ALA A 580 -5.95 28.09 17.93
CA ALA A 580 -5.36 27.13 18.88
C ALA A 580 -6.26 25.89 19.12
N GLN A 581 -7.59 26.03 18.92
CA GLN A 581 -8.57 24.98 19.09
C GLN A 581 -8.89 24.23 17.82
N TRP A 582 -8.72 24.82 16.64
CA TRP A 582 -9.16 24.26 15.36
C TRP A 582 -8.04 24.08 14.37
N ARG A 583 -7.82 22.86 13.95
CA ARG A 583 -7.04 22.53 12.77
C ARG A 583 -7.95 21.91 11.71
N LEU A 584 -7.84 22.40 10.49
CA LEU A 584 -8.51 21.87 9.32
C LEU A 584 -7.46 21.40 8.34
N SER A 585 -7.61 20.21 7.82
CA SER A 585 -6.76 19.67 6.73
C SER A 585 -7.62 18.98 5.70
N GLY A 586 -7.18 18.96 4.47
CA GLY A 586 -7.91 18.24 3.44
C GLY A 586 -7.17 18.23 2.13
N ASN A 587 -7.67 17.39 1.25
CA ASN A 587 -7.14 17.24 -0.09
C ASN A 587 -8.26 16.93 -1.09
N TYR A 588 -7.95 17.17 -2.34
CA TYR A 588 -8.75 16.76 -3.47
C TYR A 588 -7.83 16.35 -4.61
N ALA A 589 -8.09 15.21 -5.21
CA ALA A 589 -7.42 14.72 -6.39
C ALA A 589 -8.42 14.49 -7.52
N TYR A 590 -8.06 14.97 -8.70
CA TYR A 590 -8.67 14.56 -9.96
C TYR A 590 -7.64 13.82 -10.79
N GLN A 591 -7.99 12.63 -11.26
CA GLN A 591 -7.11 11.81 -12.07
C GLN A 591 -7.89 11.08 -13.16
N ARG A 592 -7.26 10.91 -14.30
CA ARG A 592 -7.80 10.13 -15.40
C ARG A 592 -6.67 9.37 -16.08
N SER A 593 -6.81 8.06 -16.18
CA SER A 593 -5.89 7.20 -16.93
C SER A 593 -6.60 6.54 -18.11
N VAL A 594 -5.89 6.39 -19.21
CA VAL A 594 -6.41 5.82 -20.46
C VAL A 594 -5.51 4.69 -20.89
N ASP A 595 -6.11 3.55 -21.15
CA ASP A 595 -5.48 2.43 -21.83
C ASP A 595 -5.35 2.77 -23.32
N GLU A 596 -4.11 2.79 -23.82
CA GLU A 596 -3.86 3.21 -25.21
C GLU A 596 -4.28 2.16 -26.24
N ASN A 597 -4.37 0.88 -25.85
CA ASN A 597 -4.76 -0.18 -26.76
C ASN A 597 -6.28 -0.14 -27.02
N THR A 598 -7.08 0.14 -25.99
CA THR A 598 -8.53 0.24 -26.11
C THR A 598 -9.02 1.66 -26.36
N THR A 599 -8.18 2.66 -26.12
CA THR A 599 -8.51 4.10 -26.10
C THR A 599 -9.58 4.48 -25.07
N GLN A 600 -9.92 3.56 -24.18
CA GLN A 600 -10.89 3.76 -23.11
C GLN A 600 -10.20 4.09 -21.80
N ASP A 601 -10.98 4.47 -20.80
CA ASP A 601 -10.49 4.63 -19.45
C ASP A 601 -9.91 3.32 -18.93
N ALA A 602 -8.80 3.38 -18.17
CA ALA A 602 -8.19 2.19 -17.60
C ALA A 602 -9.06 1.52 -16.52
N GLY A 603 -10.00 2.28 -15.96
CA GLY A 603 -10.98 1.80 -14.99
C GLY A 603 -10.43 1.59 -13.58
N LEU A 604 -11.32 1.19 -12.67
CA LEU A 604 -11.09 0.80 -11.27
C LEU A 604 -10.78 1.97 -10.33
N ALA A 605 -9.83 2.82 -10.67
CA ALA A 605 -9.45 3.97 -9.83
C ALA A 605 -10.49 5.09 -9.89
N PRO A 606 -10.78 5.79 -8.78
CA PRO A 606 -11.68 6.93 -8.79
C PRO A 606 -11.09 8.11 -9.57
N HIS A 607 -11.92 8.78 -10.38
CA HIS A 607 -11.53 10.05 -11.00
C HIS A 607 -11.49 11.19 -9.99
N HIS A 608 -12.38 11.14 -9.00
CA HIS A 608 -12.46 12.15 -7.95
C HIS A 608 -12.29 11.50 -6.58
N HIS A 609 -11.28 11.93 -5.85
CA HIS A 609 -11.04 11.54 -4.48
C HIS A 609 -10.86 12.78 -3.61
N ALA A 610 -11.54 12.87 -2.49
CA ALA A 610 -11.43 13.98 -1.56
C ALA A 610 -11.46 13.50 -0.12
N ASN A 611 -10.57 14.04 0.69
CA ASN A 611 -10.54 13.84 2.13
C ASN A 611 -10.54 15.18 2.84
N LEU A 612 -11.35 15.32 3.88
CA LEU A 612 -11.43 16.52 4.72
C LEU A 612 -11.44 16.10 6.18
N ARG A 613 -10.56 16.67 6.98
CA ARG A 613 -10.47 16.47 8.43
C ARG A 613 -10.57 17.79 9.19
N ALA A 614 -11.28 17.75 10.31
CA ALA A 614 -11.39 18.85 11.27
C ALA A 614 -11.07 18.33 12.69
N ASP A 615 -10.04 18.88 13.31
CA ASP A 615 -9.63 18.57 14.67
C ASP A 615 -10.04 19.72 15.60
N TRP A 616 -10.89 19.45 16.57
CA TRP A 616 -11.40 20.41 17.54
C TRP A 616 -10.94 20.08 18.94
N ARG A 617 -10.04 20.88 19.49
CA ARG A 617 -9.60 20.84 20.89
C ARG A 617 -10.56 21.68 21.72
N PHE A 618 -11.69 21.11 22.12
CA PHE A 618 -12.80 21.85 22.74
C PHE A 618 -12.66 22.06 24.24
N MET A 619 -11.82 21.28 24.90
CA MET A 619 -11.52 21.36 26.32
C MET A 619 -10.07 20.92 26.57
N GLN A 620 -9.46 21.41 27.66
CA GLN A 620 -8.10 20.98 28.02
C GLN A 620 -8.00 19.45 28.10
N GLY A 621 -7.10 18.89 27.31
CA GLY A 621 -6.89 17.45 27.25
C GLY A 621 -7.95 16.67 26.43
N TRP A 622 -8.92 17.32 25.78
CA TRP A 622 -9.92 16.63 24.94
C TRP A 622 -9.95 17.17 23.53
N ALA A 623 -9.97 16.26 22.58
CA ALA A 623 -10.08 16.57 21.17
C ALA A 623 -11.16 15.71 20.51
N LEU A 624 -11.89 16.29 19.56
CA LEU A 624 -12.78 15.62 18.65
C LEU A 624 -12.23 15.80 17.23
N SER A 625 -11.97 14.69 16.55
CA SER A 625 -11.57 14.66 15.14
C SER A 625 -12.73 14.13 14.31
N GLY A 626 -13.09 14.84 13.24
CA GLY A 626 -14.06 14.40 12.26
C GLY A 626 -13.41 14.33 10.89
N GLN A 627 -13.63 13.22 10.17
CA GLN A 627 -13.08 12.98 8.84
C GLN A 627 -14.20 12.65 7.87
N VAL A 628 -14.11 13.19 6.66
CA VAL A 628 -15.01 12.88 5.54
C VAL A 628 -14.16 12.39 4.38
N ASN A 629 -14.46 11.21 3.87
CA ASN A 629 -13.84 10.65 2.66
C ASN A 629 -14.89 10.50 1.56
N ARG A 630 -14.60 11.02 0.37
CA ARG A 630 -15.45 10.95 -0.82
C ARG A 630 -14.70 10.29 -1.97
N VAL A 631 -15.27 9.21 -2.50
CA VAL A 631 -14.77 8.45 -3.66
C VAL A 631 -15.84 8.48 -4.74
N ALA A 632 -15.51 8.98 -5.95
CA ALA A 632 -16.50 9.20 -6.98
C ALA A 632 -15.97 8.97 -8.40
N ASP A 633 -16.90 8.69 -9.31
CA ASP A 633 -16.69 8.49 -10.75
C ASP A 633 -15.65 7.38 -11.02
N ARG A 634 -15.98 6.17 -10.55
CA ARG A 634 -15.19 4.97 -10.80
C ARG A 634 -15.73 4.23 -12.01
N LEU A 635 -14.98 4.25 -13.09
CA LEU A 635 -15.33 3.53 -14.30
C LEU A 635 -14.88 2.08 -14.22
N ARG A 636 -15.56 1.22 -14.97
CA ARG A 636 -15.14 -0.16 -15.15
C ARG A 636 -14.11 -0.28 -16.27
N GLN A 637 -13.35 -1.36 -16.25
CA GLN A 637 -12.41 -1.66 -17.33
C GLN A 637 -13.14 -1.93 -18.64
N ALA A 638 -12.44 -1.74 -19.76
CA ALA A 638 -12.95 -2.04 -21.09
C ALA A 638 -13.47 -3.48 -21.19
N GLY A 639 -14.69 -3.64 -21.70
CA GLY A 639 -15.34 -4.95 -21.83
C GLY A 639 -16.20 -5.38 -20.64
N ASP A 640 -16.11 -4.71 -19.50
CA ASP A 640 -17.00 -4.93 -18.35
C ASP A 640 -18.31 -4.15 -18.52
N ASN A 641 -19.39 -4.86 -18.81
CA ASN A 641 -20.71 -4.29 -19.10
C ASN A 641 -21.61 -4.17 -17.85
N ARG A 642 -21.11 -4.45 -16.66
CA ARG A 642 -21.86 -4.27 -15.42
C ARG A 642 -22.22 -2.80 -15.18
N PRO A 643 -23.26 -2.49 -14.39
CA PRO A 643 -23.56 -1.11 -13.99
C PRO A 643 -22.33 -0.42 -13.36
N GLN A 644 -22.19 0.88 -13.60
CA GLN A 644 -21.14 1.68 -12.96
C GLN A 644 -21.27 1.60 -11.44
N LEU A 645 -20.12 1.59 -10.74
CA LEU A 645 -20.13 1.60 -9.28
C LEU A 645 -20.73 2.90 -8.75
N PRO A 646 -21.57 2.82 -7.70
CA PRO A 646 -22.04 4.01 -7.03
C PRO A 646 -20.88 4.72 -6.34
N ASP A 647 -20.97 6.03 -6.34
CA ASP A 647 -20.11 6.87 -5.49
C ASP A 647 -20.44 6.63 -4.02
N TYR A 648 -19.44 6.81 -3.14
CA TYR A 648 -19.70 6.78 -1.71
C TYR A 648 -19.03 7.93 -0.94
N THR A 649 -19.58 8.22 0.22
CA THR A 649 -19.00 9.13 1.21
C THR A 649 -19.05 8.45 2.57
N THR A 650 -17.93 8.36 3.24
CA THR A 650 -17.85 7.92 4.64
C THR A 650 -17.54 9.11 5.55
N VAL A 651 -18.02 9.04 6.77
CA VAL A 651 -17.76 10.00 7.85
C VAL A 651 -17.31 9.24 9.08
N ASP A 652 -16.16 9.64 9.62
CA ASP A 652 -15.58 9.04 10.80
C ASP A 652 -15.44 10.10 11.89
N LEU A 653 -15.63 9.69 13.15
CA LEU A 653 -15.45 10.55 14.31
C LEU A 653 -14.59 9.86 15.35
N THR A 654 -13.63 10.59 15.92
CA THR A 654 -12.80 10.12 17.02
C THR A 654 -12.77 11.14 18.14
N LEU A 655 -13.23 10.74 19.29
CA LEU A 655 -13.10 11.49 20.54
C LEU A 655 -11.92 10.95 21.32
N ARG A 656 -10.98 11.81 21.67
CA ARG A 656 -9.79 11.44 22.44
C ARG A 656 -9.62 12.33 23.66
N SER A 657 -9.33 11.72 24.82
CA SER A 657 -8.75 12.43 25.92
C SER A 657 -7.24 12.59 25.68
N GLY A 658 -6.64 13.71 26.06
CA GLY A 658 -5.22 13.71 26.42
C GLY A 658 -5.02 12.99 27.76
N GLN A 659 -3.91 13.23 28.43
CA GLN A 659 -3.68 12.67 29.77
C GLN A 659 -4.77 13.15 30.77
N TRP A 660 -5.90 12.45 30.75
CA TRP A 660 -7.07 12.81 31.52
C TRP A 660 -6.90 12.55 33.02
N TRP A 661 -6.23 11.48 33.38
CA TRP A 661 -5.92 11.12 34.75
C TRP A 661 -4.47 10.63 34.83
N LYS A 662 -3.56 11.51 35.22
CA LYS A 662 -2.11 11.26 35.22
C LYS A 662 -1.64 10.81 33.82
N ASP A 663 -1.35 9.51 33.65
CA ASP A 663 -0.70 8.94 32.48
C ASP A 663 -1.66 8.14 31.59
N TRP A 664 -3.00 8.25 31.84
CA TRP A 664 -4.03 7.55 31.08
C TRP A 664 -4.56 8.39 29.92
N GLU A 665 -4.73 7.76 28.77
CA GLU A 665 -5.37 8.32 27.57
C GLU A 665 -6.50 7.39 27.12
N LEU A 666 -7.66 7.95 26.76
CA LEU A 666 -8.82 7.24 26.24
C LEU A 666 -9.14 7.72 24.84
N ALA A 667 -9.57 6.81 23.96
CA ALA A 667 -10.17 7.17 22.69
C ALA A 667 -11.40 6.35 22.37
N PHE A 668 -12.37 6.98 21.68
CA PHE A 668 -13.56 6.34 21.13
C PHE A 668 -13.69 6.75 19.68
N SER A 669 -13.78 5.77 18.77
CA SER A 669 -13.87 6.02 17.34
C SER A 669 -15.12 5.36 16.76
N ILE A 670 -15.80 6.06 15.88
CA ILE A 670 -16.90 5.58 15.06
C ILE A 670 -16.47 5.71 13.61
N ARG A 671 -16.42 4.61 12.88
CA ARG A 671 -16.13 4.55 11.45
C ARG A 671 -17.42 4.40 10.66
N ASN A 672 -17.47 5.00 9.47
CA ASN A 672 -18.63 4.98 8.60
C ASN A 672 -19.92 5.29 9.37
N LEU A 673 -19.94 6.44 10.04
CA LEU A 673 -21.00 6.88 10.97
C LEU A 673 -22.41 6.71 10.39
N PHE A 674 -22.57 7.00 9.10
CA PHE A 674 -23.87 6.95 8.42
C PHE A 674 -24.17 5.59 7.79
N ASN A 675 -23.28 4.60 7.97
CA ASN A 675 -23.43 3.25 7.45
C ASN A 675 -23.62 3.23 5.92
N ALA A 676 -22.81 4.02 5.20
CA ALA A 676 -22.83 4.04 3.75
C ALA A 676 -22.46 2.66 3.18
N ASP A 677 -23.18 2.18 2.17
CA ASP A 677 -22.84 0.97 1.40
C ASP A 677 -21.69 1.31 0.43
N ALA A 678 -20.47 1.27 0.95
CA ALA A 678 -19.27 1.48 0.17
C ALA A 678 -18.78 0.14 -0.41
N ARG A 679 -18.35 0.16 -1.68
CA ARG A 679 -17.89 -1.06 -2.38
C ARG A 679 -16.67 -0.74 -3.23
N GLU A 680 -15.79 -1.73 -3.37
CA GLU A 680 -14.65 -1.68 -4.27
C GLU A 680 -14.86 -2.54 -5.52
N PRO A 681 -14.41 -2.08 -6.70
CA PRO A 681 -14.61 -2.80 -7.94
C PRO A 681 -13.82 -4.10 -7.98
N THR A 682 -14.45 -5.16 -8.43
CA THR A 682 -13.77 -6.37 -8.87
C THR A 682 -13.33 -6.23 -10.32
N ALA A 683 -12.19 -6.83 -10.68
CA ALA A 683 -11.55 -6.73 -11.98
C ALA A 683 -11.18 -8.12 -12.55
N GLY A 684 -10.96 -8.21 -13.86
CA GLY A 684 -10.54 -9.45 -14.51
C GLY A 684 -11.52 -10.60 -14.28
N ALA A 685 -11.02 -11.77 -13.93
CA ALA A 685 -11.86 -12.94 -13.64
C ALA A 685 -12.82 -12.70 -12.46
N SER A 686 -12.39 -11.99 -11.43
CA SER A 686 -13.23 -11.63 -10.28
C SER A 686 -14.43 -10.74 -10.65
N ALA A 687 -14.38 -10.03 -11.77
CA ALA A 687 -15.53 -9.27 -12.27
C ALA A 687 -16.71 -10.14 -12.64
N VAL A 688 -16.46 -11.32 -13.20
CA VAL A 688 -17.49 -12.31 -13.54
C VAL A 688 -17.91 -13.09 -12.31
N ASN A 689 -16.94 -13.48 -11.49
CA ASN A 689 -17.13 -14.35 -10.34
C ASN A 689 -17.83 -13.67 -9.17
N LEU A 690 -17.54 -12.38 -8.95
CA LEU A 690 -18.11 -11.55 -7.88
C LEU A 690 -18.87 -10.35 -8.49
N PRO A 691 -20.06 -10.59 -9.07
CA PRO A 691 -20.74 -9.61 -9.94
C PRO A 691 -21.20 -8.34 -9.19
N ASN A 692 -21.36 -8.41 -7.88
CA ASN A 692 -21.85 -7.29 -7.06
C ASN A 692 -20.72 -6.50 -6.36
N ASP A 693 -19.48 -6.69 -6.81
CA ASP A 693 -18.32 -6.02 -6.27
C ASP A 693 -18.07 -6.30 -4.76
N LEU A 694 -16.95 -5.80 -4.22
CA LEU A 694 -16.53 -6.09 -2.86
C LEU A 694 -17.12 -5.11 -1.85
N PRO A 695 -17.90 -5.53 -0.86
CA PRO A 695 -18.38 -4.64 0.20
C PRO A 695 -17.21 -4.18 1.08
N LEU A 696 -17.20 -2.90 1.47
CA LEU A 696 -16.32 -2.36 2.50
C LEU A 696 -16.97 -2.47 3.89
N PRO A 697 -16.21 -2.29 5.00
CA PRO A 697 -16.76 -2.36 6.34
C PRO A 697 -17.93 -1.40 6.56
N ALA A 698 -19.02 -1.92 7.10
CA ALA A 698 -20.16 -1.15 7.61
C ALA A 698 -19.72 -0.30 8.83
N ARG A 699 -20.67 0.45 9.42
CA ARG A 699 -20.39 1.24 10.63
C ARG A 699 -19.77 0.37 11.72
N SER A 700 -18.65 0.84 12.28
CA SER A 700 -17.92 0.16 13.34
C SER A 700 -17.51 1.10 14.45
N LEU A 701 -17.31 0.54 15.65
CA LEU A 701 -17.03 1.25 16.89
C LEU A 701 -15.77 0.66 17.52
N TYR A 702 -14.90 1.52 18.02
CA TYR A 702 -13.68 1.11 18.74
C TYR A 702 -13.50 1.96 20.00
N ALA A 703 -13.02 1.33 21.06
CA ALA A 703 -12.55 1.98 22.28
C ALA A 703 -11.08 1.60 22.52
N GLU A 704 -10.29 2.56 22.91
CA GLU A 704 -8.86 2.41 23.16
C GLU A 704 -8.49 3.02 24.50
N LEU A 705 -7.64 2.33 25.25
CA LEU A 705 -7.07 2.76 26.51
C LEU A 705 -5.54 2.66 26.40
N ARG A 706 -4.83 3.74 26.69
CA ARG A 706 -3.36 3.78 26.77
C ARG A 706 -2.92 4.21 28.16
N TYR A 707 -1.78 3.67 28.58
CA TYR A 707 -1.12 4.04 29.83
C TYR A 707 0.38 4.25 29.58
N LYS A 708 0.89 5.40 29.98
CA LYS A 708 2.34 5.71 29.91
C LYS A 708 2.94 5.60 31.33
N LEU A 709 4.00 4.77 31.45
CA LEU A 709 4.76 4.52 32.68
C LEU A 709 5.91 5.53 32.81
#